data_1f5784c3d9862f9ffd0c2d3bb04a19df
#
_entry.id   1f5784c3d9862f9ffd0c2d3bb04a19df
#
_cell.length_a   1.000
_cell.length_b   1.000
_cell.length_c   1.000
_cell.angle_alpha   90.00
_cell.angle_beta   90.00
_cell.angle_gamma   90.00
#
_symmetry.space_group_name_H-M   'P 1'
#
loop_
_entity.id
_entity.type
_entity.pdbx_description
1 polymer ?
#
loop_
_entity_poly.entity_id
_entity_poly.type
_entity_poly.pdbx_seq_one_letter_code
_entity_poly.pdbx_strand_id
1 'polypeptide(L)'
;MNQLVYLILCICCCFTSLHIHAQLVQQWQSMSSMYAVNALESTGNIVYAATKGGMFSHHVQTGKQRYWRVSDSTLLTSTLSALQYDKQTGLIWIGAENGSIMTYDLDTETWSGITSILSSQMQGIASKRITTFVFHEGITYCAGDFGIATFAETIPKDWIKFIGMIPVGTAITSLAIMQDTLWVGTEKGLAKASITSTLQDISSWKIVSSQSVISLLQIHDTLFVAEQDALKHIVQGKITQLDISGRAGLNGISLQNGALFYGNENGVYAFPSNQEVTNLINAGHHRLSDGSLMVKLKNGGLGYVQSGTIDTILPNTPAGNKYSALAVDASSNVWVCMDEGYVGVYDRKDWKNFTRSDIFGSRAFQTSRFIGVTPMLNGGMWIGSFGNGFAEGFSNGERITFTPMNDEARKNLAINAGDFTVSGKVAEDRDESMWIPRLTTGTDGPLIVKKNPDGTYAPYQGNARSKKFTIAEIDNNRTVWLGAPTYNTGDGNVYYFNQKNTPNNENDDMRGELSIGGINVIKKDASGFMWFGTSSGLSVIFSPGNAVTGRPINVISINALKGQVVNDIAVDAVNQKWIATENGLFVLSEDGADLVATFTSRNTIFQSSLIKTVAIDKATGIVYVGTDEGLYSGQTSIVNPDPDYSAIRCFPQPFNPAIHQSVTIEGLSEQTGISIITPSGMPIRSLTSQSGRIIWDGRNDQGELVGSGVYLILAQSGNLDQSGIAKCMVIHK
;
A
#
# COMPACT_ATOMS: atom_id res chain seq x y z
N MET A 1 12.33 32.42 -53.56
CA MET A 1 11.82 31.04 -53.75
C MET A 1 12.64 29.99 -53.00
N ASN A 2 13.93 30.20 -52.75
CA ASN A 2 14.75 29.21 -52.04
C ASN A 2 14.68 29.23 -50.48
N GLN A 3 14.12 30.23 -49.85
CA GLN A 3 13.96 30.24 -48.37
C GLN A 3 12.65 29.60 -47.91
N LEU A 4 11.62 29.52 -48.76
CA LEU A 4 10.34 28.89 -48.43
C LEU A 4 10.42 27.35 -48.52
N VAL A 5 11.30 26.81 -49.34
CA VAL A 5 11.53 25.36 -49.48
C VAL A 5 12.32 24.80 -48.27
N TYR A 6 13.25 25.58 -47.69
CA TYR A 6 13.96 25.17 -46.49
C TYR A 6 13.08 25.19 -45.24
N LEU A 7 12.10 26.11 -45.17
CA LEU A 7 11.16 26.16 -44.04
C LEU A 7 10.15 24.98 -44.08
N ILE A 8 9.74 24.53 -45.26
CA ILE A 8 8.85 23.39 -45.43
C ILE A 8 9.60 22.06 -45.19
N LEU A 9 10.88 21.96 -45.55
CA LEU A 9 11.70 20.78 -45.25
C LEU A 9 12.06 20.68 -43.76
N CYS A 10 12.24 21.77 -43.01
CA CYS A 10 12.44 21.76 -41.59
C CYS A 10 11.15 21.44 -40.78
N ILE A 11 9.96 21.76 -41.30
CA ILE A 11 8.69 21.43 -40.69
C ILE A 11 8.32 19.95 -40.91
N CYS A 12 8.77 19.34 -42.03
CA CYS A 12 8.55 17.89 -42.25
C CYS A 12 9.51 16.97 -41.47
N CYS A 13 10.62 17.47 -40.92
CA CYS A 13 11.52 16.65 -40.08
C CYS A 13 11.18 16.68 -38.58
N CYS A 14 10.14 17.43 -38.14
CA CYS A 14 9.67 17.47 -36.78
C CYS A 14 8.39 16.65 -36.53
N PHE A 15 7.92 15.85 -37.46
CA PHE A 15 7.05 14.74 -37.17
C PHE A 15 7.89 13.58 -36.62
N THR A 16 8.42 13.78 -35.42
CA THR A 16 8.74 12.65 -34.54
C THR A 16 7.47 11.82 -34.47
N SER A 17 7.52 10.61 -34.96
CA SER A 17 6.52 9.58 -34.74
C SER A 17 6.10 9.63 -33.26
N LEU A 18 4.90 10.11 -33.00
CA LEU A 18 4.20 9.82 -31.77
C LEU A 18 4.02 8.29 -31.76
N HIS A 19 5.03 7.60 -31.27
CA HIS A 19 4.87 6.25 -30.80
C HIS A 19 3.92 6.41 -29.60
N ILE A 20 2.65 6.08 -29.80
CA ILE A 20 1.74 5.79 -28.70
C ILE A 20 2.39 4.58 -28.02
N HIS A 21 3.23 4.85 -27.03
CA HIS A 21 3.71 3.82 -26.14
C HIS A 21 2.46 3.30 -25.44
N ALA A 22 2.07 2.08 -25.76
CA ALA A 22 1.05 1.37 -24.99
C ALA A 22 1.43 1.54 -23.52
N GLN A 23 0.50 2.05 -22.71
CA GLN A 23 0.76 2.32 -21.32
C GLN A 23 1.23 1.02 -20.65
N LEU A 24 2.45 1.00 -20.11
CA LEU A 24 3.09 -0.21 -19.54
C LEU A 24 2.20 -0.89 -18.47
N VAL A 25 1.50 -0.10 -17.68
CA VAL A 25 0.49 -0.54 -16.71
C VAL A 25 -0.87 -0.02 -17.16
N GLN A 26 -1.81 -0.90 -17.40
CA GLN A 26 -3.15 -0.55 -17.90
C GLN A 26 -3.97 0.23 -16.86
N GLN A 27 -3.98 -0.26 -15.63
CA GLN A 27 -4.70 0.35 -14.52
C GLN A 27 -4.05 -0.03 -13.19
N TRP A 28 -3.89 0.96 -12.31
CA TRP A 28 -3.50 0.76 -10.93
C TRP A 28 -4.73 0.54 -10.04
N GLN A 29 -4.63 -0.40 -9.11
CA GLN A 29 -5.64 -0.68 -8.10
C GLN A 29 -5.06 -0.45 -6.71
N SER A 30 -5.84 0.14 -5.81
CA SER A 30 -5.47 0.27 -4.40
C SER A 30 -5.85 -0.99 -3.64
N MET A 31 -4.90 -1.54 -2.91
CA MET A 31 -5.07 -2.68 -2.00
C MET A 31 -4.80 -2.26 -0.55
N SER A 32 -4.83 -0.95 -0.27
CA SER A 32 -4.45 -0.37 1.02
C SER A 32 -5.34 -0.85 2.16
N SER A 33 -4.76 -0.87 3.37
CA SER A 33 -5.40 -1.33 4.59
C SER A 33 -6.58 -0.45 5.00
N MET A 34 -7.67 -1.09 5.39
CA MET A 34 -8.83 -0.46 6.01
C MET A 34 -8.98 -0.83 7.50
N TYR A 35 -7.92 -1.36 8.12
CA TYR A 35 -7.93 -1.73 9.55
C TYR A 35 -8.01 -0.52 10.47
N ALA A 36 -7.29 0.58 10.16
CA ALA A 36 -7.32 1.80 10.97
C ALA A 36 -8.58 2.62 10.66
N VAL A 37 -9.60 2.47 11.52
CA VAL A 37 -10.88 3.17 11.39
C VAL A 37 -10.81 4.53 12.05
N ASN A 38 -10.97 5.60 11.26
CA ASN A 38 -10.94 6.99 11.72
C ASN A 38 -12.32 7.48 12.18
N ALA A 39 -13.37 7.21 11.39
CA ALA A 39 -14.73 7.63 11.70
C ALA A 39 -15.73 6.51 11.40
N LEU A 40 -16.84 6.51 12.14
CA LEU A 40 -17.95 5.58 11.99
C LEU A 40 -19.27 6.35 11.86
N GLU A 41 -20.15 5.84 11.02
CA GLU A 41 -21.53 6.28 10.90
C GLU A 41 -22.44 5.09 10.61
N SER A 42 -23.71 5.17 10.92
CA SER A 42 -24.65 4.08 10.66
C SER A 42 -25.99 4.56 10.09
N THR A 43 -26.53 3.76 9.20
CA THR A 43 -27.89 3.93 8.68
C THR A 43 -28.62 2.58 8.72
N GLY A 44 -29.66 2.49 9.56
CA GLY A 44 -30.32 1.21 9.81
C GLY A 44 -29.34 0.14 10.32
N ASN A 45 -29.24 -0.97 9.59
CA ASN A 45 -28.39 -2.12 9.91
C ASN A 45 -27.00 -2.08 9.23
N ILE A 46 -26.65 -0.98 8.58
CA ILE A 46 -25.38 -0.82 7.87
C ILE A 46 -24.50 0.16 8.63
N VAL A 47 -23.29 -0.27 8.93
CA VAL A 47 -22.23 0.58 9.49
C VAL A 47 -21.26 0.93 8.39
N TYR A 48 -20.90 2.21 8.28
CA TYR A 48 -19.91 2.76 7.38
C TYR A 48 -18.68 3.16 8.17
N ALA A 49 -17.51 2.81 7.65
CA ALA A 49 -16.23 3.10 8.30
C ALA A 49 -15.30 3.83 7.33
N ALA A 50 -14.90 5.06 7.69
CA ALA A 50 -13.85 5.81 7.03
C ALA A 50 -12.49 5.37 7.55
N THR A 51 -11.56 5.09 6.64
CA THR A 51 -10.24 4.55 6.96
C THR A 51 -9.14 5.25 6.17
N LYS A 52 -7.88 4.87 6.42
CA LYS A 52 -6.74 5.31 5.60
C LYS A 52 -6.64 4.62 4.24
N GLY A 53 -7.39 3.55 4.01
CA GLY A 53 -7.39 2.80 2.74
C GLY A 53 -8.64 3.02 1.89
N GLY A 54 -9.54 3.89 2.31
CA GLY A 54 -10.85 4.15 1.70
C GLY A 54 -11.99 3.96 2.68
N MET A 55 -13.16 3.61 2.18
CA MET A 55 -14.36 3.35 2.98
C MET A 55 -14.82 1.91 2.83
N PHE A 56 -15.30 1.31 3.91
CA PHE A 56 -16.06 0.06 3.82
C PHE A 56 -17.37 0.16 4.58
N SER A 57 -18.33 -0.66 4.21
CA SER A 57 -19.54 -0.87 5.00
C SER A 57 -19.66 -2.32 5.45
N HIS A 58 -20.36 -2.51 6.55
CA HIS A 58 -20.69 -3.81 7.12
C HIS A 58 -22.17 -3.88 7.47
N HIS A 59 -22.89 -4.86 6.96
CA HIS A 59 -24.27 -5.11 7.31
C HIS A 59 -24.33 -6.06 8.51
N VAL A 60 -24.72 -5.56 9.68
CA VAL A 60 -24.61 -6.27 10.96
C VAL A 60 -25.35 -7.60 11.05
N GLN A 61 -26.44 -7.80 10.30
CA GLN A 61 -27.23 -9.04 10.33
C GLN A 61 -26.73 -10.09 9.32
N THR A 62 -26.23 -9.65 8.16
CA THR A 62 -25.84 -10.58 7.07
C THR A 62 -24.33 -10.80 6.99
N GLY A 63 -23.55 -9.98 7.67
CA GLY A 63 -22.08 -9.99 7.59
C GLY A 63 -21.52 -9.45 6.27
N LYS A 64 -22.39 -9.04 5.31
CA LYS A 64 -21.94 -8.58 4.00
C LYS A 64 -21.15 -7.28 4.13
N GLN A 65 -19.98 -7.24 3.48
CA GLN A 65 -19.12 -6.05 3.39
C GLN A 65 -19.09 -5.52 1.95
N ARG A 66 -18.98 -4.19 1.82
CA ARG A 66 -18.76 -3.50 0.55
C ARG A 66 -17.60 -2.51 0.75
N TYR A 67 -16.79 -2.34 -0.29
CA TYR A 67 -15.58 -1.54 -0.26
C TYR A 67 -15.61 -0.48 -1.34
N TRP A 68 -15.10 0.73 -1.02
CA TRP A 68 -14.89 1.82 -1.98
C TRP A 68 -13.46 2.31 -1.86
N ARG A 69 -12.77 2.36 -3.00
CA ARG A 69 -11.36 2.71 -3.13
C ARG A 69 -11.17 3.79 -4.18
N VAL A 70 -10.04 4.47 -4.15
CA VAL A 70 -9.66 5.45 -5.18
C VAL A 70 -9.59 4.80 -6.56
N SER A 71 -9.17 3.55 -6.65
CA SER A 71 -9.11 2.78 -7.92
C SER A 71 -10.46 2.60 -8.59
N ASP A 72 -11.55 2.64 -7.82
CA ASP A 72 -12.90 2.42 -8.33
C ASP A 72 -13.52 3.70 -8.91
N SER A 73 -12.72 4.79 -9.01
CA SER A 73 -13.11 6.13 -9.48
C SER A 73 -14.24 6.78 -8.66
N THR A 74 -14.48 6.28 -7.44
CA THR A 74 -15.53 6.76 -6.54
C THR A 74 -14.99 7.73 -5.50
N LEU A 75 -13.75 7.50 -5.01
CA LEU A 75 -13.11 8.33 -4.01
C LEU A 75 -12.05 9.25 -4.63
N LEU A 76 -12.00 10.51 -4.17
CA LEU A 76 -10.95 11.47 -4.53
C LEU A 76 -9.60 11.17 -3.84
N THR A 77 -9.65 10.49 -2.70
CA THR A 77 -8.47 10.07 -1.91
C THR A 77 -8.84 8.87 -1.04
N SER A 78 -7.84 8.07 -0.67
CA SER A 78 -8.03 6.92 0.24
C SER A 78 -8.03 7.31 1.72
N THR A 79 -7.40 8.43 2.10
CA THR A 79 -7.20 8.80 3.50
C THR A 79 -8.39 9.59 4.04
N LEU A 80 -9.41 8.87 4.49
CA LEU A 80 -10.65 9.44 5.00
C LEU A 80 -10.56 9.69 6.50
N SER A 81 -11.10 10.82 6.97
CA SER A 81 -10.96 11.28 8.35
C SER A 81 -12.28 11.55 9.08
N ALA A 82 -13.38 11.78 8.36
CA ALA A 82 -14.68 12.08 8.91
C ALA A 82 -15.81 11.41 8.14
N LEU A 83 -16.87 11.03 8.84
CA LEU A 83 -18.15 10.58 8.29
C LEU A 83 -19.29 11.21 9.07
N GLN A 84 -20.32 11.65 8.37
CA GLN A 84 -21.58 12.06 9.00
C GLN A 84 -22.76 11.86 8.05
N TYR A 85 -23.83 11.25 8.55
CA TYR A 85 -25.06 11.05 7.82
C TYR A 85 -26.00 12.25 8.00
N ASP A 86 -26.39 12.87 6.90
CA ASP A 86 -27.46 13.88 6.89
C ASP A 86 -28.79 13.20 6.64
N LYS A 87 -29.60 13.10 7.71
CA LYS A 87 -30.93 12.46 7.66
C LYS A 87 -31.93 13.22 6.79
N GLN A 88 -31.71 14.51 6.55
CA GLN A 88 -32.63 15.35 5.78
C GLN A 88 -32.46 15.11 4.27
N THR A 89 -31.22 14.94 3.82
CA THR A 89 -30.89 14.78 2.40
C THR A 89 -30.66 13.33 2.00
N GLY A 90 -30.49 12.40 2.96
CA GLY A 90 -30.14 11.01 2.67
C GLY A 90 -28.66 10.80 2.29
N LEU A 91 -27.82 11.84 2.41
CA LEU A 91 -26.42 11.80 2.03
C LEU A 91 -25.51 11.44 3.20
N ILE A 92 -24.50 10.59 2.94
CA ILE A 92 -23.34 10.48 3.81
C ILE A 92 -22.30 11.47 3.32
N TRP A 93 -21.86 12.38 4.21
CA TRP A 93 -20.76 13.29 3.99
C TRP A 93 -19.46 12.67 4.49
N ILE A 94 -18.44 12.67 3.63
CA ILE A 94 -17.16 12.04 3.86
C ILE A 94 -16.08 13.11 3.75
N GLY A 95 -15.32 13.31 4.82
CA GLY A 95 -14.17 14.21 4.88
C GLY A 95 -12.85 13.47 4.79
N ALA A 96 -11.83 14.10 4.22
CA ALA A 96 -10.50 13.54 4.05
C ALA A 96 -9.40 14.39 4.72
N GLU A 97 -8.22 13.79 4.92
CA GLU A 97 -7.06 14.46 5.52
C GLU A 97 -6.50 15.59 4.63
N ASN A 98 -6.68 15.51 3.31
CA ASN A 98 -6.22 16.52 2.36
C ASN A 98 -7.21 17.67 2.12
N GLY A 99 -8.41 17.63 2.74
CA GLY A 99 -9.46 18.63 2.57
C GLY A 99 -10.45 18.34 1.44
N SER A 100 -10.37 17.17 0.82
CA SER A 100 -11.41 16.68 -0.09
C SER A 100 -12.67 16.32 0.70
N ILE A 101 -13.83 16.65 0.15
CA ILE A 101 -15.13 16.23 0.65
C ILE A 101 -15.77 15.37 -0.45
N MET A 102 -16.40 14.29 -0.07
CA MET A 102 -17.23 13.48 -0.94
C MET A 102 -18.60 13.32 -0.32
N THR A 103 -19.62 13.14 -1.13
CA THR A 103 -20.95 12.75 -0.67
C THR A 103 -21.36 11.45 -1.36
N TYR A 104 -22.01 10.56 -0.60
CA TYR A 104 -22.57 9.32 -1.10
C TYR A 104 -24.07 9.32 -0.84
N ASP A 105 -24.84 9.26 -1.91
CA ASP A 105 -26.30 9.18 -1.88
C ASP A 105 -26.71 7.71 -1.68
N LEU A 106 -27.43 7.44 -0.59
CA LEU A 106 -27.84 6.08 -0.22
C LEU A 106 -28.95 5.51 -1.09
N ASP A 107 -29.79 6.36 -1.67
CA ASP A 107 -30.92 5.93 -2.48
C ASP A 107 -30.51 5.64 -3.93
N THR A 108 -29.65 6.48 -4.49
CA THR A 108 -29.17 6.36 -5.89
C THR A 108 -27.82 5.65 -6.01
N GLU A 109 -27.14 5.41 -4.90
CA GLU A 109 -25.77 4.86 -4.84
C GLU A 109 -24.75 5.69 -5.63
N THR A 110 -24.96 6.99 -5.78
CA THR A 110 -24.08 7.88 -6.54
C THR A 110 -23.13 8.68 -5.65
N TRP A 111 -21.98 9.06 -6.24
CA TRP A 111 -20.93 9.81 -5.58
C TRP A 111 -20.79 11.20 -6.17
N SER A 112 -20.53 12.20 -5.32
CA SER A 112 -20.15 13.55 -5.73
C SER A 112 -18.91 14.00 -4.95
N GLY A 113 -18.06 14.83 -5.58
CA GLY A 113 -16.83 15.32 -4.99
C GLY A 113 -16.79 16.84 -4.89
N ILE A 114 -16.30 17.38 -3.76
CA ILE A 114 -16.12 18.80 -3.49
C ILE A 114 -14.64 19.04 -3.15
N THR A 115 -13.96 19.85 -3.97
CA THR A 115 -12.53 20.11 -3.84
C THR A 115 -12.20 21.54 -3.44
N SER A 116 -13.18 22.33 -3.03
CA SER A 116 -13.01 23.76 -2.69
C SER A 116 -12.00 24.00 -1.54
N ILE A 117 -12.00 23.15 -0.51
CA ILE A 117 -11.03 23.23 0.59
C ILE A 117 -9.66 22.74 0.10
N LEU A 118 -9.61 21.61 -0.62
CA LEU A 118 -8.38 21.05 -1.19
C LEU A 118 -7.64 22.09 -2.06
N SER A 119 -8.35 22.74 -2.97
CA SER A 119 -7.78 23.67 -3.94
C SER A 119 -7.49 25.06 -3.37
N SER A 120 -8.04 25.41 -2.20
CA SER A 120 -7.87 26.73 -1.59
C SER A 120 -6.44 26.97 -1.09
N GLN A 121 -5.93 28.21 -1.25
CA GLN A 121 -4.68 28.66 -0.61
C GLN A 121 -5.00 29.28 0.75
N MET A 122 -4.81 28.53 1.83
CA MET A 122 -5.10 28.95 3.19
C MET A 122 -3.82 29.38 3.91
N GLN A 123 -3.52 30.70 3.93
CA GLN A 123 -2.34 31.22 4.62
C GLN A 123 -2.33 30.90 6.11
N GLY A 124 -1.21 30.35 6.62
CA GLY A 124 -1.03 30.00 8.03
C GLY A 124 -1.74 28.74 8.47
N ILE A 125 -2.25 27.94 7.55
CA ILE A 125 -2.89 26.64 7.81
C ILE A 125 -1.97 25.53 7.28
N ALA A 126 -1.45 24.71 8.18
CA ALA A 126 -0.55 23.60 7.83
C ALA A 126 -1.30 22.32 7.38
N SER A 127 -2.53 22.14 7.84
CA SER A 127 -3.35 20.96 7.56
C SER A 127 -4.75 21.34 7.10
N LYS A 128 -5.29 20.61 6.14
CA LYS A 128 -6.66 20.76 5.64
C LYS A 128 -7.57 19.62 6.09
N ARG A 129 -7.12 18.81 7.04
CA ARG A 129 -7.84 17.66 7.56
C ARG A 129 -9.24 18.07 8.00
N ILE A 130 -10.24 17.33 7.52
CA ILE A 130 -11.63 17.46 7.93
C ILE A 130 -11.88 16.53 9.10
N THR A 131 -12.49 17.01 10.16
CA THR A 131 -12.71 16.26 11.40
C THR A 131 -14.17 15.97 11.67
N THR A 132 -15.09 16.84 11.25
CA THR A 132 -16.51 16.68 11.56
C THR A 132 -17.40 17.52 10.64
N PHE A 133 -18.67 17.12 10.58
CA PHE A 133 -19.75 17.88 9.94
C PHE A 133 -20.91 18.06 10.92
N VAL A 134 -21.66 19.14 10.77
CA VAL A 134 -22.99 19.33 11.38
C VAL A 134 -23.93 20.00 10.38
N PHE A 135 -25.18 19.60 10.39
CA PHE A 135 -26.20 20.05 9.44
C PHE A 135 -27.27 20.88 10.18
N HIS A 136 -27.64 22.01 9.62
CA HIS A 136 -28.68 22.86 10.19
C HIS A 136 -29.31 23.70 9.09
N GLU A 137 -30.65 23.62 8.93
CA GLU A 137 -31.46 24.40 7.99
C GLU A 137 -30.89 24.46 6.55
N GLY A 138 -30.44 23.33 6.01
CA GLY A 138 -29.89 23.24 4.66
C GLY A 138 -28.46 23.76 4.52
N ILE A 139 -27.81 24.14 5.63
CA ILE A 139 -26.39 24.51 5.68
C ILE A 139 -25.59 23.37 6.32
N THR A 140 -24.54 22.95 5.63
CA THR A 140 -23.52 22.04 6.16
C THR A 140 -22.34 22.85 6.71
N TYR A 141 -22.03 22.67 7.97
CA TYR A 141 -20.82 23.20 8.61
C TYR A 141 -19.77 22.09 8.62
N CYS A 142 -18.70 22.28 7.87
CA CYS A 142 -17.57 21.37 7.76
C CYS A 142 -16.38 21.93 8.53
N ALA A 143 -15.89 21.23 9.53
CA ALA A 143 -14.79 21.70 10.37
C ALA A 143 -13.54 20.86 10.27
N GLY A 144 -12.41 21.45 10.58
CA GLY A 144 -11.11 20.80 10.57
C GLY A 144 -10.02 21.70 11.15
N ASP A 145 -8.77 21.36 10.82
CA ASP A 145 -7.59 22.11 11.27
C ASP A 145 -7.51 23.51 10.63
N PHE A 146 -8.34 23.76 9.61
CA PHE A 146 -8.43 25.04 8.87
C PHE A 146 -9.49 26.01 9.40
N GLY A 147 -10.29 25.62 10.38
CA GLY A 147 -11.48 26.35 10.85
C GLY A 147 -12.77 25.68 10.40
N ILE A 148 -13.78 26.48 10.03
CA ILE A 148 -15.09 25.98 9.58
C ILE A 148 -15.39 26.52 8.18
N ALA A 149 -15.70 25.63 7.25
CA ALA A 149 -16.28 25.98 5.94
C ALA A 149 -17.77 25.64 5.93
N THR A 150 -18.59 26.50 5.31
CA THR A 150 -20.02 26.26 5.20
C THR A 150 -20.42 26.00 3.75
N PHE A 151 -21.42 25.14 3.58
CA PHE A 151 -21.95 24.78 2.27
C PHE A 151 -23.47 24.87 2.30
N ALA A 152 -24.08 25.38 1.23
CA ALA A 152 -25.49 25.16 0.94
C ALA A 152 -25.57 24.05 -0.09
N GLU A 153 -26.22 22.93 0.25
CA GLU A 153 -26.08 21.69 -0.50
C GLU A 153 -24.58 21.35 -0.64
N THR A 154 -24.03 21.35 -1.86
CA THR A 154 -22.61 21.11 -2.14
C THR A 154 -21.83 22.38 -2.53
N ILE A 155 -22.48 23.54 -2.52
CA ILE A 155 -21.92 24.82 -2.95
C ILE A 155 -21.24 25.54 -1.76
N PRO A 156 -19.93 25.84 -1.83
CA PRO A 156 -19.24 26.59 -0.78
C PRO A 156 -19.85 27.98 -0.59
N LYS A 157 -20.05 28.39 0.67
CA LYS A 157 -20.54 29.73 1.04
C LYS A 157 -19.47 30.56 1.74
N ASP A 158 -19.12 30.13 2.96
CA ASP A 158 -18.29 30.93 3.84
C ASP A 158 -17.14 30.13 4.42
N TRP A 159 -16.09 30.84 4.83
CA TRP A 159 -14.99 30.29 5.59
C TRP A 159 -14.76 31.07 6.88
N ILE A 160 -14.93 30.40 8.01
CA ILE A 160 -14.76 30.92 9.36
C ILE A 160 -13.39 30.47 9.87
N LYS A 161 -12.41 31.37 9.77
CA LYS A 161 -11.03 31.13 10.15
C LYS A 161 -10.78 31.31 11.65
N PHE A 162 -11.47 32.32 12.24
CA PHE A 162 -11.24 32.73 13.62
C PHE A 162 -12.37 32.27 14.51
N ILE A 163 -12.04 31.50 15.54
CA ILE A 163 -12.96 31.00 16.57
C ILE A 163 -12.66 31.77 17.87
N GLY A 164 -13.07 33.00 17.95
CA GLY A 164 -12.71 33.88 19.07
C GLY A 164 -11.18 34.03 19.20
N MET A 165 -10.67 33.88 20.41
CA MET A 165 -9.24 33.97 20.73
C MET A 165 -8.49 32.60 20.61
N ILE A 166 -9.14 31.55 20.10
CA ILE A 166 -8.47 30.26 19.85
C ILE A 166 -7.47 30.45 18.70
N PRO A 167 -6.21 30.00 18.84
CA PRO A 167 -5.20 30.16 17.80
C PRO A 167 -5.64 29.54 16.46
N VAL A 168 -5.40 30.26 15.38
CA VAL A 168 -5.65 29.76 14.02
C VAL A 168 -4.86 28.48 13.76
N GLY A 169 -5.45 27.50 13.11
CA GLY A 169 -4.83 26.19 12.87
C GLY A 169 -4.97 25.21 14.04
N THR A 170 -5.69 25.60 15.12
CA THR A 170 -6.08 24.65 16.17
C THR A 170 -7.12 23.69 15.62
N ALA A 171 -6.90 22.39 15.83
CA ALA A 171 -7.83 21.37 15.37
C ALA A 171 -9.21 21.52 16.04
N ILE A 172 -10.25 21.64 15.23
CA ILE A 172 -11.63 21.52 15.69
C ILE A 172 -11.95 20.03 15.76
N THR A 173 -12.33 19.58 16.94
CA THR A 173 -12.59 18.16 17.20
C THR A 173 -14.05 17.77 17.04
N SER A 174 -14.96 18.73 17.31
CA SER A 174 -16.39 18.46 17.25
C SER A 174 -17.21 19.74 17.11
N LEU A 175 -18.36 19.65 16.44
CA LEU A 175 -19.36 20.68 16.31
C LEU A 175 -20.70 20.23 16.88
N ALA A 176 -21.48 21.17 17.41
CA ALA A 176 -22.88 20.96 17.75
C ALA A 176 -23.66 22.25 17.56
N ILE A 177 -24.93 22.17 17.16
CA ILE A 177 -25.84 23.32 17.09
C ILE A 177 -26.97 23.05 18.05
N MET A 178 -27.12 23.92 19.05
CA MET A 178 -28.19 23.82 20.05
C MET A 178 -28.94 25.15 20.09
N GLN A 179 -30.22 25.11 19.73
CA GLN A 179 -30.99 26.31 19.41
C GLN A 179 -30.17 27.11 18.37
N ASP A 180 -30.24 28.41 18.30
CA ASP A 180 -29.48 29.21 17.32
C ASP A 180 -28.00 29.43 17.71
N THR A 181 -27.38 28.48 18.41
CA THR A 181 -25.99 28.59 18.87
C THR A 181 -25.11 27.46 18.31
N LEU A 182 -24.08 27.84 17.55
CA LEU A 182 -23.02 26.95 17.12
C LEU A 182 -21.99 26.81 18.25
N TRP A 183 -21.77 25.59 18.69
CA TRP A 183 -20.76 25.19 19.67
C TRP A 183 -19.60 24.51 18.97
N VAL A 184 -18.39 24.92 19.28
CA VAL A 184 -17.14 24.47 18.63
C VAL A 184 -16.21 23.93 19.71
N GLY A 185 -16.00 22.62 19.71
CA GLY A 185 -14.99 21.96 20.51
C GLY A 185 -13.67 21.94 19.77
N THR A 186 -12.60 22.28 20.46
CA THR A 186 -11.24 22.30 19.91
C THR A 186 -10.24 21.69 20.90
N GLU A 187 -9.02 21.39 20.43
CA GLU A 187 -7.92 20.97 21.32
C GLU A 187 -7.50 22.04 22.33
N LYS A 188 -7.92 23.28 22.16
CA LYS A 188 -7.57 24.44 23.01
C LYS A 188 -8.76 25.05 23.74
N GLY A 189 -9.94 24.46 23.66
CA GLY A 189 -11.10 24.93 24.38
C GLY A 189 -12.43 24.74 23.68
N LEU A 190 -13.48 25.20 24.38
CA LEU A 190 -14.86 25.24 23.91
C LEU A 190 -15.25 26.70 23.62
N ALA A 191 -15.72 26.94 22.41
CA ALA A 191 -16.24 28.24 22.01
C ALA A 191 -17.70 28.14 21.54
N LYS A 192 -18.41 29.26 21.53
CA LYS A 192 -19.76 29.39 20.96
C LYS A 192 -20.01 30.72 20.31
N ALA A 193 -20.89 30.70 19.30
CA ALA A 193 -21.42 31.93 18.69
C ALA A 193 -22.87 31.72 18.23
N SER A 194 -23.67 32.75 18.12
CA SER A 194 -24.98 32.67 17.47
C SER A 194 -24.81 32.46 15.97
N ILE A 195 -25.53 31.53 15.38
CA ILE A 195 -25.53 31.29 13.91
C ILE A 195 -26.12 32.47 13.14
N THR A 196 -26.90 33.34 13.79
CA THR A 196 -27.45 34.56 13.21
C THR A 196 -26.47 35.74 13.23
N SER A 197 -25.32 35.60 13.91
CA SER A 197 -24.25 36.61 13.93
C SER A 197 -23.29 36.43 12.74
N THR A 198 -22.42 37.44 12.53
CA THR A 198 -21.35 37.35 11.55
C THR A 198 -20.23 36.42 12.10
N LEU A 199 -20.29 35.15 11.80
CA LEU A 199 -19.37 34.13 12.34
C LEU A 199 -17.90 34.34 11.95
N GLN A 200 -17.62 35.13 10.89
CA GLN A 200 -16.28 35.53 10.47
C GLN A 200 -15.65 36.58 11.42
N ASP A 201 -16.50 37.27 12.18
CA ASP A 201 -16.02 38.27 13.16
C ASP A 201 -15.60 37.56 14.45
N ILE A 202 -14.38 37.82 14.88
CA ILE A 202 -13.82 37.27 16.12
C ILE A 202 -14.63 37.66 17.36
N SER A 203 -15.26 38.85 17.36
CA SER A 203 -16.08 39.36 18.44
C SER A 203 -17.41 38.62 18.62
N SER A 204 -17.89 37.93 17.61
CA SER A 204 -19.10 37.08 17.66
C SER A 204 -18.93 35.87 18.55
N TRP A 205 -17.70 35.50 18.86
CA TRP A 205 -17.37 34.28 19.57
C TRP A 205 -17.13 34.49 21.06
N LYS A 206 -17.69 33.60 21.86
CA LYS A 206 -17.44 33.53 23.31
C LYS A 206 -16.71 32.25 23.68
N ILE A 207 -15.55 32.38 24.31
CA ILE A 207 -14.83 31.22 24.90
C ILE A 207 -15.54 30.80 26.18
N VAL A 208 -15.85 29.54 26.29
CA VAL A 208 -16.59 28.91 27.41
C VAL A 208 -15.66 28.14 28.34
N SER A 209 -14.67 27.44 27.78
CA SER A 209 -13.67 26.67 28.50
C SER A 209 -12.35 26.69 27.72
N SER A 210 -11.22 26.61 28.42
CA SER A 210 -9.88 26.45 27.83
C SER A 210 -9.37 25.01 27.84
N GLN A 211 -10.20 24.05 28.30
CA GLN A 211 -9.83 22.64 28.31
C GLN A 211 -10.07 22.00 26.95
N SER A 212 -9.19 21.08 26.55
CA SER A 212 -9.32 20.32 25.30
C SER A 212 -10.63 19.54 25.26
N VAL A 213 -11.43 19.78 24.22
CA VAL A 213 -12.69 19.07 23.97
C VAL A 213 -12.43 17.91 23.02
N ILE A 214 -12.91 16.75 23.38
CA ILE A 214 -12.83 15.51 22.57
C ILE A 214 -14.07 15.36 21.70
N SER A 215 -15.27 15.57 22.28
CA SER A 215 -16.52 15.35 21.59
C SER A 215 -17.65 16.19 22.19
N LEU A 216 -18.55 16.64 21.34
CA LEU A 216 -19.80 17.32 21.68
C LEU A 216 -20.97 16.43 21.25
N LEU A 217 -22.02 16.39 22.07
CA LEU A 217 -23.24 15.67 21.76
C LEU A 217 -24.44 16.45 22.26
N GLN A 218 -25.33 16.84 21.37
CA GLN A 218 -26.59 17.51 21.71
C GLN A 218 -27.73 16.51 21.88
N ILE A 219 -28.49 16.66 22.96
CA ILE A 219 -29.70 15.90 23.23
C ILE A 219 -30.77 16.89 23.71
N HIS A 220 -31.77 17.15 22.90
CA HIS A 220 -32.79 18.17 23.16
C HIS A 220 -32.12 19.52 23.54
N ASP A 221 -32.42 20.05 24.73
CA ASP A 221 -31.88 21.31 25.26
C ASP A 221 -30.60 21.12 26.10
N THR A 222 -29.94 19.96 26.01
CA THR A 222 -28.72 19.65 26.72
C THR A 222 -27.56 19.40 25.78
N LEU A 223 -26.44 20.09 25.99
CA LEU A 223 -25.19 19.83 25.32
C LEU A 223 -24.25 19.07 26.25
N PHE A 224 -23.88 17.85 25.90
CA PHE A 224 -22.83 17.09 26.57
C PHE A 224 -21.47 17.42 25.98
N VAL A 225 -20.48 17.59 26.85
CA VAL A 225 -19.10 17.97 26.49
C VAL A 225 -18.17 16.95 27.12
N ALA A 226 -17.49 16.16 26.31
CA ALA A 226 -16.40 15.29 26.74
C ALA A 226 -15.08 16.06 26.61
N GLU A 227 -14.43 16.33 27.70
CA GLU A 227 -13.03 16.73 27.80
C GLU A 227 -12.17 15.52 28.08
N GLN A 228 -10.85 15.63 28.03
CA GLN A 228 -9.97 14.46 28.21
C GLN A 228 -10.23 13.72 29.54
N ASP A 229 -10.45 14.46 30.62
CA ASP A 229 -10.57 13.89 31.97
C ASP A 229 -11.90 14.27 32.66
N ALA A 230 -12.84 14.83 31.93
CA ALA A 230 -14.12 15.25 32.48
C ALA A 230 -15.27 15.10 31.46
N LEU A 231 -16.41 14.68 31.98
CA LEU A 231 -17.68 14.75 31.26
C LEU A 231 -18.53 15.87 31.86
N LYS A 232 -19.05 16.75 31.04
CA LYS A 232 -19.87 17.89 31.46
C LYS A 232 -21.17 17.94 30.68
N HIS A 233 -22.19 18.58 31.24
CA HIS A 233 -23.35 18.99 30.48
C HIS A 233 -23.62 20.50 30.62
N ILE A 234 -24.23 21.07 29.61
CA ILE A 234 -24.67 22.48 29.55
C ILE A 234 -26.17 22.49 29.32
N VAL A 235 -26.89 23.06 30.31
CA VAL A 235 -28.36 23.24 30.27
C VAL A 235 -28.65 24.69 30.59
N GLN A 236 -29.39 25.40 29.71
CA GLN A 236 -29.70 26.84 29.88
C GLN A 236 -28.48 27.70 30.21
N GLY A 237 -27.32 27.37 29.59
CA GLY A 237 -26.05 28.09 29.80
C GLY A 237 -25.29 27.72 31.08
N LYS A 238 -25.84 26.91 31.97
CA LYS A 238 -25.18 26.42 33.19
C LYS A 238 -24.37 25.17 32.91
N ILE A 239 -23.09 25.19 33.24
CA ILE A 239 -22.17 24.05 33.11
C ILE A 239 -22.14 23.26 34.39
N THR A 240 -22.35 21.94 34.30
CA THR A 240 -22.26 21.04 35.44
C THR A 240 -21.36 19.86 35.04
N GLN A 241 -20.42 19.52 35.91
CA GLN A 241 -19.58 18.32 35.73
C GLN A 241 -20.37 17.08 36.19
N LEU A 242 -20.22 16.01 35.43
CA LEU A 242 -20.85 14.72 35.70
C LEU A 242 -19.85 13.76 36.33
N ASP A 243 -20.33 12.91 37.23
CA ASP A 243 -19.49 11.89 37.86
C ASP A 243 -19.25 10.71 36.89
N ILE A 244 -18.01 10.49 36.53
CA ILE A 244 -17.55 9.37 35.71
C ILE A 244 -16.70 8.38 36.53
N SER A 245 -16.82 8.39 37.86
CA SER A 245 -16.12 7.49 38.78
C SER A 245 -14.58 7.47 38.56
N GLY A 246 -13.97 8.64 38.31
CA GLY A 246 -12.53 8.81 38.14
C GLY A 246 -11.97 8.25 36.83
N ARG A 247 -12.81 7.88 35.87
CA ARG A 247 -12.37 7.40 34.54
C ARG A 247 -11.93 8.57 33.68
N ALA A 248 -10.62 8.66 33.44
CA ALA A 248 -9.97 9.68 32.62
C ALA A 248 -9.67 9.17 31.21
N GLY A 249 -9.12 10.03 30.36
CA GLY A 249 -8.69 9.68 29.01
C GLY A 249 -9.87 9.41 28.06
N LEU A 250 -10.94 10.22 28.14
CA LEU A 250 -12.11 10.04 27.29
C LEU A 250 -11.73 10.08 25.80
N ASN A 251 -12.36 9.22 24.99
CA ASN A 251 -12.16 9.15 23.54
C ASN A 251 -13.46 9.34 22.75
N GLY A 252 -14.59 9.56 23.42
CA GLY A 252 -15.87 9.85 22.79
C GLY A 252 -17.06 9.67 23.70
N ILE A 253 -18.19 10.22 23.26
CA ILE A 253 -19.51 10.04 23.84
C ILE A 253 -20.51 9.65 22.75
N SER A 254 -21.51 8.87 23.10
CA SER A 254 -22.60 8.47 22.20
C SER A 254 -23.92 8.40 22.93
N LEU A 255 -25.00 8.43 22.18
CA LEU A 255 -26.36 8.37 22.69
C LEU A 255 -27.11 7.19 22.10
N GLN A 256 -27.98 6.56 22.95
CA GLN A 256 -28.96 5.61 22.45
C GLN A 256 -30.20 5.63 23.35
N ASN A 257 -31.40 5.74 22.74
CA ASN A 257 -32.67 5.69 23.43
C ASN A 257 -32.72 6.61 24.67
N GLY A 258 -32.09 7.81 24.59
CA GLY A 258 -31.99 8.75 25.69
C GLY A 258 -30.92 8.45 26.73
N ALA A 259 -30.22 7.32 26.65
CA ALA A 259 -29.12 6.98 27.53
C ALA A 259 -27.78 7.44 26.94
N LEU A 260 -26.95 8.08 27.78
CA LEU A 260 -25.60 8.54 27.43
C LEU A 260 -24.58 7.45 27.71
N PHE A 261 -23.64 7.28 26.78
CA PHE A 261 -22.48 6.41 26.92
C PHE A 261 -21.20 7.21 26.74
N TYR A 262 -20.16 6.88 27.48
CA TYR A 262 -18.83 7.46 27.32
C TYR A 262 -17.76 6.36 27.28
N GLY A 263 -16.66 6.63 26.58
CA GLY A 263 -15.59 5.67 26.41
C GLY A 263 -14.22 6.25 26.71
N ASN A 264 -13.29 5.36 27.07
CA ASN A 264 -11.85 5.61 27.09
C ASN A 264 -11.12 4.42 26.46
N GLU A 265 -9.79 4.39 26.48
CA GLU A 265 -9.05 3.28 25.88
C GLU A 265 -9.33 1.90 26.51
N ASN A 266 -9.83 1.84 27.74
CA ASN A 266 -10.06 0.59 28.47
C ASN A 266 -11.48 0.02 28.29
N GLY A 267 -12.46 0.83 27.86
CA GLY A 267 -13.81 0.35 27.67
C GLY A 267 -14.84 1.44 27.39
N VAL A 268 -16.10 1.03 27.32
CA VAL A 268 -17.28 1.88 27.17
C VAL A 268 -18.21 1.69 28.36
N TYR A 269 -18.75 2.77 28.88
CA TYR A 269 -19.51 2.82 30.12
C TYR A 269 -20.85 3.53 29.93
N ALA A 270 -21.88 3.05 30.60
CA ALA A 270 -23.21 3.67 30.61
C ALA A 270 -23.31 4.74 31.70
N PHE A 271 -23.81 5.94 31.36
CA PHE A 271 -24.07 7.00 32.32
C PHE A 271 -25.58 7.03 32.68
N PRO A 272 -26.00 7.25 33.94
CA PRO A 272 -25.19 7.62 35.11
C PRO A 272 -24.68 6.41 35.94
N SER A 273 -25.02 5.18 35.57
CA SER A 273 -24.68 3.99 36.39
C SER A 273 -23.16 3.74 36.45
N ASN A 274 -22.41 4.25 35.53
CA ASN A 274 -20.98 3.98 35.29
C ASN A 274 -20.67 2.48 35.10
N GLN A 275 -21.70 1.70 34.75
CA GLN A 275 -21.55 0.28 34.45
C GLN A 275 -20.77 0.09 33.16
N GLU A 276 -19.82 -0.82 33.20
CA GLU A 276 -19.07 -1.22 32.01
C GLU A 276 -19.97 -1.96 31.01
N VAL A 277 -19.98 -1.51 29.78
CA VAL A 277 -20.69 -2.14 28.65
C VAL A 277 -19.76 -3.11 27.92
N THR A 278 -18.49 -2.73 27.79
CA THR A 278 -17.43 -3.57 27.22
C THR A 278 -16.06 -3.08 27.68
N ASN A 279 -15.11 -4.01 27.82
CA ASN A 279 -13.71 -3.75 28.14
C ASN A 279 -12.80 -3.82 26.91
N LEU A 280 -13.35 -3.70 25.71
CA LEU A 280 -12.55 -3.66 24.49
C LEU A 280 -11.64 -2.44 24.48
N ILE A 281 -10.35 -2.68 24.21
CA ILE A 281 -9.38 -1.60 23.98
C ILE A 281 -9.77 -0.87 22.70
N ASN A 282 -10.20 0.39 22.84
CA ASN A 282 -10.85 1.12 21.76
C ASN A 282 -10.26 2.52 21.54
N ALA A 283 -10.50 3.05 20.33
CA ALA A 283 -10.19 4.41 19.92
C ALA A 283 -11.45 5.26 19.70
N GLY A 284 -12.60 4.79 20.13
CA GLY A 284 -13.91 5.43 20.03
C GLY A 284 -15.02 4.42 19.77
N HIS A 285 -16.26 4.83 19.93
CA HIS A 285 -17.43 3.97 19.80
C HIS A 285 -18.61 4.69 19.14
N HIS A 286 -19.54 3.90 18.60
CA HIS A 286 -20.77 4.35 17.98
C HIS A 286 -21.92 3.39 18.33
N ARG A 287 -23.08 3.91 18.71
CA ARG A 287 -24.24 3.11 19.05
C ARG A 287 -25.16 2.98 17.82
N LEU A 288 -25.65 1.78 17.60
CA LEU A 288 -26.58 1.49 16.50
C LEU A 288 -28.04 1.66 16.95
N SER A 289 -28.93 1.78 15.99
CA SER A 289 -30.36 1.98 16.24
C SER A 289 -31.03 0.80 16.96
N ASP A 290 -30.50 -0.41 16.80
CA ASP A 290 -31.00 -1.65 17.42
C ASP A 290 -30.51 -1.85 18.87
N GLY A 291 -29.64 -0.99 19.35
CA GLY A 291 -29.11 -1.06 20.69
C GLY A 291 -27.74 -1.69 20.83
N SER A 292 -27.21 -2.24 19.79
CA SER A 292 -25.85 -2.75 19.76
C SER A 292 -24.82 -1.62 19.77
N LEU A 293 -23.57 -1.96 20.09
CA LEU A 293 -22.46 -1.04 20.14
C LEU A 293 -21.40 -1.43 19.12
N MET A 294 -20.99 -0.48 18.31
CA MET A 294 -19.82 -0.62 17.43
C MET A 294 -18.64 0.13 18.01
N VAL A 295 -17.50 -0.54 18.13
CA VAL A 295 -16.29 -0.03 18.75
C VAL A 295 -15.17 -0.01 17.73
N LYS A 296 -14.47 1.12 17.57
CA LYS A 296 -13.22 1.20 16.80
C LYS A 296 -12.11 0.54 17.61
N LEU A 297 -11.60 -0.59 17.17
CA LEU A 297 -10.53 -1.29 17.90
C LEU A 297 -9.19 -0.60 17.71
N LYS A 298 -8.42 -0.43 18.78
CA LYS A 298 -7.09 0.21 18.74
C LYS A 298 -6.10 -0.55 17.86
N ASN A 299 -6.26 -1.89 17.78
CA ASN A 299 -5.43 -2.77 16.95
C ASN A 299 -5.98 -2.96 15.53
N GLY A 300 -7.03 -2.21 15.17
CA GLY A 300 -7.65 -2.25 13.86
C GLY A 300 -8.93 -3.09 13.77
N GLY A 301 -9.77 -2.74 12.80
CA GLY A 301 -11.10 -3.32 12.64
C GLY A 301 -12.13 -2.77 13.62
N LEU A 302 -13.26 -3.46 13.71
CA LEU A 302 -14.39 -3.08 14.54
C LEU A 302 -14.75 -4.21 15.52
N GLY A 303 -15.14 -3.83 16.72
CA GLY A 303 -15.80 -4.72 17.69
C GLY A 303 -17.31 -4.48 17.66
N TYR A 304 -18.11 -5.49 17.41
CA TYR A 304 -19.56 -5.45 17.50
C TYR A 304 -20.00 -6.09 18.80
N VAL A 305 -20.70 -5.33 19.63
CA VAL A 305 -21.13 -5.75 20.97
C VAL A 305 -22.66 -5.77 21.01
N GLN A 306 -23.24 -6.94 21.20
CA GLN A 306 -24.69 -7.13 21.32
C GLN A 306 -24.99 -8.17 22.41
N SER A 307 -25.84 -7.81 23.37
CA SER A 307 -26.34 -8.72 24.43
C SER A 307 -25.22 -9.48 25.19
N GLY A 308 -24.05 -8.86 25.35
CA GLY A 308 -22.90 -9.45 26.05
C GLY A 308 -22.00 -10.32 25.17
N THR A 309 -22.34 -10.54 23.89
CA THR A 309 -21.44 -11.15 22.90
C THR A 309 -20.59 -10.10 22.22
N ILE A 310 -19.37 -10.46 21.86
CA ILE A 310 -18.39 -9.59 21.17
C ILE A 310 -17.93 -10.30 19.91
N ASP A 311 -18.22 -9.70 18.76
CA ASP A 311 -17.72 -10.16 17.47
C ASP A 311 -16.71 -9.15 16.93
N THR A 312 -15.60 -9.66 16.36
CA THR A 312 -14.61 -8.81 15.69
C THR A 312 -14.88 -8.80 14.20
N ILE A 313 -15.03 -7.61 13.62
CA ILE A 313 -15.25 -7.39 12.21
C ILE A 313 -13.94 -6.84 11.63
N LEU A 314 -13.30 -7.66 10.80
CA LEU A 314 -12.09 -7.26 10.08
C LEU A 314 -12.42 -7.05 8.59
N PRO A 315 -11.94 -5.95 7.99
CA PRO A 315 -12.04 -5.78 6.54
C PRO A 315 -11.11 -6.76 5.81
N ASN A 316 -11.52 -7.23 4.64
CA ASN A 316 -10.69 -8.08 3.77
C ASN A 316 -9.61 -7.24 3.06
N THR A 317 -8.62 -6.80 3.83
CA THR A 317 -7.50 -5.97 3.40
C THR A 317 -6.25 -6.34 4.20
N PRO A 318 -5.03 -5.91 3.79
CA PRO A 318 -3.86 -6.03 4.67
C PRO A 318 -4.08 -5.29 5.99
N ALA A 319 -3.38 -5.70 7.05
CA ALA A 319 -3.56 -5.13 8.39
C ALA A 319 -2.88 -3.77 8.59
N GLY A 320 -1.92 -3.39 7.73
CA GLY A 320 -1.18 -2.13 7.81
C GLY A 320 -0.96 -1.49 6.45
N ASN A 321 -0.44 -0.25 6.43
CA ASN A 321 -0.18 0.52 5.21
C ASN A 321 1.30 0.87 5.00
N LYS A 322 2.20 0.43 5.89
CA LYS A 322 3.65 0.66 5.78
C LYS A 322 4.35 -0.64 5.43
N TYR A 323 4.80 -0.76 4.20
CA TYR A 323 5.34 -2.01 3.66
C TYR A 323 6.87 -2.01 3.68
N SER A 324 7.47 -3.04 4.26
CA SER A 324 8.92 -3.22 4.35
C SER A 324 9.47 -4.24 3.36
N ALA A 325 8.69 -5.25 3.00
CA ALA A 325 9.08 -6.26 2.02
C ALA A 325 7.86 -6.89 1.35
N LEU A 326 8.04 -7.35 0.13
CA LEU A 326 7.01 -7.90 -0.74
C LEU A 326 7.58 -9.04 -1.59
N ALA A 327 6.84 -10.14 -1.74
CA ALA A 327 7.18 -11.22 -2.66
C ALA A 327 5.93 -11.93 -3.16
N VAL A 328 6.05 -12.63 -4.27
CA VAL A 328 5.02 -13.50 -4.84
C VAL A 328 5.55 -14.93 -4.82
N ASP A 329 4.74 -15.87 -4.32
CA ASP A 329 5.10 -17.30 -4.32
C ASP A 329 4.76 -17.99 -5.66
N ALA A 330 5.15 -19.25 -5.80
CA ALA A 330 4.91 -20.04 -7.01
C ALA A 330 3.42 -20.28 -7.32
N SER A 331 2.54 -20.10 -6.34
CA SER A 331 1.07 -20.18 -6.48
C SER A 331 0.43 -18.80 -6.76
N SER A 332 1.26 -17.78 -6.96
CA SER A 332 0.84 -16.36 -7.15
C SER A 332 0.14 -15.77 -5.93
N ASN A 333 0.37 -16.29 -4.73
CA ASN A 333 -0.01 -15.58 -3.52
C ASN A 333 0.99 -14.44 -3.25
N VAL A 334 0.47 -13.31 -2.79
CA VAL A 334 1.29 -12.14 -2.46
C VAL A 334 1.54 -12.10 -0.96
N TRP A 335 2.81 -12.17 -0.60
CA TRP A 335 3.27 -12.09 0.79
C TRP A 335 3.81 -10.70 1.07
N VAL A 336 3.29 -10.05 2.09
CA VAL A 336 3.67 -8.68 2.45
C VAL A 336 4.10 -8.59 3.91
N CYS A 337 5.23 -7.96 4.15
CA CYS A 337 5.70 -7.60 5.49
C CYS A 337 5.36 -6.14 5.77
N MET A 338 4.80 -5.88 6.95
CA MET A 338 4.34 -4.55 7.37
C MET A 338 5.06 -4.09 8.63
N ASP A 339 5.45 -2.80 8.66
CA ASP A 339 6.16 -2.18 9.81
C ASP A 339 5.31 -2.20 11.09
N GLU A 340 3.98 -2.23 10.96
CA GLU A 340 3.05 -2.38 12.06
C GLU A 340 3.14 -3.75 12.76
N GLY A 341 3.93 -4.68 12.19
CA GLY A 341 4.24 -5.98 12.79
C GLY A 341 3.32 -7.12 12.36
N TYR A 342 2.83 -7.02 11.15
CA TYR A 342 2.04 -8.07 10.51
C TYR A 342 2.76 -8.63 9.29
N VAL A 343 2.45 -9.89 8.99
CA VAL A 343 2.64 -10.49 7.67
C VAL A 343 1.26 -10.75 7.08
N GLY A 344 1.00 -10.19 5.91
CA GLY A 344 -0.22 -10.43 5.15
C GLY A 344 0.04 -11.38 4.01
N VAL A 345 -0.94 -12.24 3.71
CA VAL A 345 -0.92 -13.12 2.54
C VAL A 345 -2.22 -12.97 1.79
N TYR A 346 -2.14 -12.62 0.51
CA TYR A 346 -3.26 -12.43 -0.39
C TYR A 346 -3.29 -13.55 -1.43
N ASP A 347 -4.36 -14.34 -1.47
CA ASP A 347 -4.54 -15.46 -2.40
C ASP A 347 -5.32 -15.07 -3.67
N ARG A 348 -5.34 -13.77 -4.00
CA ARG A 348 -6.12 -13.07 -5.06
C ARG A 348 -7.60 -12.90 -4.77
N LYS A 349 -8.09 -13.42 -3.65
CA LYS A 349 -9.47 -13.28 -3.20
C LYS A 349 -9.52 -12.72 -1.79
N ASP A 350 -8.81 -13.35 -0.88
CA ASP A 350 -8.88 -13.04 0.54
C ASP A 350 -7.51 -12.73 1.14
N TRP A 351 -7.52 -11.81 2.10
CA TRP A 351 -6.36 -11.49 2.92
C TRP A 351 -6.36 -12.33 4.19
N LYS A 352 -5.22 -12.92 4.50
CA LYS A 352 -4.92 -13.55 5.79
C LYS A 352 -3.80 -12.77 6.45
N ASN A 353 -4.04 -12.19 7.64
CA ASN A 353 -3.06 -11.38 8.36
C ASN A 353 -2.61 -12.10 9.62
N PHE A 354 -1.30 -12.11 9.86
CA PHE A 354 -0.64 -12.80 10.96
C PHE A 354 0.19 -11.82 11.76
N THR A 355 0.05 -11.86 13.08
CA THR A 355 0.85 -11.08 14.02
C THR A 355 2.21 -11.74 14.26
N ARG A 356 3.12 -11.02 14.91
CA ARG A 356 4.38 -11.59 15.38
C ARG A 356 4.17 -12.84 16.24
N SER A 357 3.16 -12.83 17.09
CA SER A 357 2.84 -13.96 17.97
C SER A 357 2.33 -15.18 17.21
N ASP A 358 1.59 -14.98 16.13
CA ASP A 358 1.13 -16.08 15.27
C ASP A 358 2.32 -16.77 14.57
N ILE A 359 3.37 -16.00 14.26
CA ILE A 359 4.54 -16.47 13.52
C ILE A 359 5.62 -17.05 14.44
N PHE A 360 5.94 -16.34 15.55
CA PHE A 360 7.06 -16.70 16.44
C PHE A 360 6.63 -17.26 17.80
N GLY A 361 5.31 -17.38 18.05
CA GLY A 361 4.76 -17.88 19.31
C GLY A 361 5.10 -17.00 20.51
N SER A 362 5.25 -17.60 21.67
CA SER A 362 5.57 -16.92 22.94
C SER A 362 6.96 -16.25 22.96
N ARG A 363 7.83 -16.54 22.01
CA ARG A 363 9.17 -15.92 21.86
C ARG A 363 9.15 -14.63 21.02
N ALA A 364 7.98 -14.15 20.62
CA ALA A 364 7.86 -12.94 19.80
C ALA A 364 8.28 -11.68 20.57
N PHE A 365 9.34 -10.99 20.11
CA PHE A 365 9.66 -9.65 20.60
C PHE A 365 8.68 -8.64 20.02
N GLN A 366 8.00 -7.88 20.87
CA GLN A 366 6.97 -6.91 20.45
C GLN A 366 7.54 -5.76 19.59
N THR A 367 8.83 -5.45 19.76
CA THR A 367 9.53 -4.42 18.99
C THR A 367 10.18 -4.93 17.69
N SER A 368 10.11 -6.24 17.41
CA SER A 368 10.70 -6.77 16.18
C SER A 368 9.94 -6.27 14.94
N ARG A 369 10.67 -6.05 13.84
CA ARG A 369 10.11 -5.66 12.55
C ARG A 369 10.42 -6.74 11.52
N PHE A 370 9.49 -6.97 10.60
CA PHE A 370 9.76 -7.81 9.43
C PHE A 370 10.55 -6.98 8.42
N ILE A 371 11.65 -7.53 7.92
CA ILE A 371 12.59 -6.80 7.05
C ILE A 371 12.95 -7.55 5.75
N GLY A 372 12.42 -8.74 5.56
CA GLY A 372 12.66 -9.51 4.35
C GLY A 372 11.62 -10.59 4.14
N VAL A 373 11.30 -10.84 2.89
CA VAL A 373 10.52 -11.99 2.44
C VAL A 373 11.16 -12.51 1.16
N THR A 374 11.41 -13.83 1.08
CA THR A 374 12.08 -14.48 -0.05
C THR A 374 11.38 -15.78 -0.39
N PRO A 375 10.91 -15.98 -1.64
CA PRO A 375 10.36 -17.26 -2.09
C PRO A 375 11.42 -18.35 -2.04
N MET A 376 11.03 -19.57 -1.63
CA MET A 376 11.89 -20.75 -1.57
C MET A 376 11.55 -21.75 -2.69
N LEU A 377 12.54 -22.48 -3.17
CA LEU A 377 12.40 -23.48 -4.24
C LEU A 377 11.40 -24.59 -3.89
N ASN A 378 11.28 -24.93 -2.61
CA ASN A 378 10.31 -25.91 -2.10
C ASN A 378 8.86 -25.37 -2.05
N GLY A 379 8.60 -24.17 -2.59
CA GLY A 379 7.28 -23.52 -2.61
C GLY A 379 6.91 -22.78 -1.32
N GLY A 380 7.78 -22.77 -0.32
CA GLY A 380 7.61 -21.99 0.90
C GLY A 380 8.08 -20.55 0.76
N MET A 381 7.99 -19.82 1.86
CA MET A 381 8.38 -18.40 1.96
C MET A 381 9.25 -18.19 3.19
N TRP A 382 10.46 -17.69 3.00
CA TRP A 382 11.30 -17.23 4.09
C TRP A 382 10.83 -15.85 4.57
N ILE A 383 10.66 -15.67 5.87
CA ILE A 383 10.23 -14.44 6.51
C ILE A 383 11.30 -14.01 7.50
N GLY A 384 12.02 -12.94 7.17
CA GLY A 384 13.10 -12.42 7.98
C GLY A 384 12.66 -11.25 8.87
N SER A 385 13.22 -11.17 10.06
CA SER A 385 12.90 -10.11 11.02
C SER A 385 14.13 -9.50 11.69
N PHE A 386 13.96 -8.28 12.15
CA PHE A 386 14.90 -7.59 13.03
C PHE A 386 14.46 -7.81 14.48
N GLY A 387 15.04 -8.83 15.14
CA GLY A 387 14.75 -9.20 16.52
C GLY A 387 14.47 -10.69 16.73
N ASN A 388 13.60 -11.29 15.92
CA ASN A 388 13.17 -12.70 16.07
C ASN A 388 13.90 -13.68 15.12
N GLY A 389 14.82 -13.20 14.26
CA GLY A 389 15.46 -14.00 13.24
C GLY A 389 14.52 -14.28 12.08
N PHE A 390 14.15 -15.55 11.84
CA PHE A 390 13.32 -15.93 10.70
C PHE A 390 12.23 -16.94 11.05
N ALA A 391 11.26 -17.06 10.14
CA ALA A 391 10.33 -18.17 10.07
C ALA A 391 10.16 -18.63 8.61
N GLU A 392 9.83 -19.89 8.41
CA GLU A 392 9.44 -20.45 7.12
C GLU A 392 7.92 -20.56 7.07
N GLY A 393 7.29 -19.93 6.08
CA GLY A 393 5.85 -19.93 5.86
C GLY A 393 5.48 -20.85 4.70
N PHE A 394 4.43 -21.66 4.84
CA PHE A 394 3.91 -22.51 3.78
C PHE A 394 2.41 -22.31 3.62
N SER A 395 1.98 -22.16 2.38
CA SER A 395 0.55 -22.09 2.02
C SER A 395 0.16 -23.34 1.24
N ASN A 396 -0.90 -24.03 1.68
CA ASN A 396 -1.52 -25.13 0.92
C ASN A 396 -2.87 -24.69 0.28
N GLY A 397 -3.09 -23.39 0.15
CA GLY A 397 -4.33 -22.79 -0.35
C GLY A 397 -5.34 -22.49 0.77
N GLU A 398 -5.65 -23.45 1.63
CA GLU A 398 -6.62 -23.26 2.72
C GLU A 398 -5.94 -22.71 3.99
N ARG A 399 -4.79 -23.23 4.33
CA ARG A 399 -4.07 -22.93 5.58
C ARG A 399 -2.66 -22.42 5.30
N ILE A 400 -2.25 -21.44 6.09
CA ILE A 400 -0.87 -20.96 6.16
C ILE A 400 -0.29 -21.41 7.50
N THR A 401 0.88 -22.00 7.45
CA THR A 401 1.62 -22.47 8.62
C THR A 401 2.98 -21.80 8.69
N PHE A 402 3.48 -21.56 9.90
CA PHE A 402 4.79 -20.98 10.14
C PHE A 402 5.65 -21.91 11.00
N THR A 403 6.90 -22.06 10.58
CA THR A 403 7.93 -22.75 11.35
C THR A 403 9.01 -21.75 11.72
N PRO A 404 9.04 -21.24 12.97
CA PRO A 404 10.09 -20.33 13.41
C PRO A 404 11.43 -21.07 13.52
N MET A 405 12.52 -20.32 13.44
CA MET A 405 13.87 -20.86 13.60
C MET A 405 14.01 -21.64 14.92
N ASN A 406 14.76 -22.73 14.86
CA ASN A 406 15.05 -23.58 16.02
C ASN A 406 16.20 -23.02 16.89
N ASP A 407 16.50 -23.70 18.01
CA ASP A 407 17.54 -23.24 18.94
C ASP A 407 18.96 -23.35 18.36
N GLU A 408 19.22 -24.28 17.42
CA GLU A 408 20.48 -24.38 16.70
C GLU A 408 20.70 -23.17 15.78
N ALA A 409 19.69 -22.80 14.99
CA ALA A 409 19.74 -21.58 14.18
C ALA A 409 20.01 -20.35 15.03
N ARG A 410 19.32 -20.28 16.18
CA ARG A 410 19.46 -19.17 17.13
C ARG A 410 20.90 -19.03 17.65
N LYS A 411 21.53 -20.13 18.06
CA LYS A 411 22.93 -20.14 18.51
C LYS A 411 23.89 -19.61 17.43
N ASN A 412 23.64 -19.96 16.16
CA ASN A 412 24.48 -19.53 15.05
C ASN A 412 24.25 -18.07 14.60
N LEU A 413 23.03 -17.54 14.82
CA LEU A 413 22.63 -16.23 14.32
C LEU A 413 22.57 -15.14 15.41
N ALA A 414 22.60 -15.48 16.70
CA ALA A 414 22.51 -14.51 17.80
C ALA A 414 23.59 -13.44 17.73
N ILE A 415 23.20 -12.20 17.96
CA ILE A 415 24.10 -11.03 17.92
C ILE A 415 24.91 -10.91 19.21
N ASN A 416 24.34 -11.32 20.34
CA ASN A 416 24.94 -11.30 21.67
C ASN A 416 24.41 -12.46 22.50
N ALA A 417 24.71 -12.49 23.81
CA ALA A 417 24.23 -13.52 24.73
C ALA A 417 22.70 -13.55 24.94
N GLY A 418 21.97 -12.63 24.33
CA GLY A 418 20.49 -12.62 24.32
C GLY A 418 19.93 -13.30 23.07
N ASP A 419 18.60 -13.53 23.09
CA ASP A 419 17.88 -14.17 21.98
C ASP A 419 17.65 -13.28 20.76
N PHE A 420 18.24 -12.08 20.74
CA PHE A 420 18.05 -11.12 19.65
C PHE A 420 18.81 -11.55 18.40
N THR A 421 18.07 -11.82 17.34
CA THR A 421 18.61 -12.28 16.05
C THR A 421 18.05 -11.44 14.90
N VAL A 422 18.86 -11.23 13.88
CA VAL A 422 18.46 -10.51 12.66
C VAL A 422 18.64 -11.42 11.47
N SER A 423 17.61 -11.56 10.67
CA SER A 423 17.63 -12.18 9.36
C SER A 423 16.88 -11.29 8.37
N GLY A 424 17.54 -10.89 7.29
CA GLY A 424 16.92 -10.11 6.22
C GLY A 424 16.57 -10.96 5.00
N LYS A 425 16.93 -10.46 3.80
CA LYS A 425 16.80 -11.21 2.54
C LYS A 425 17.90 -12.25 2.44
N VAL A 426 17.52 -13.48 2.16
CA VAL A 426 18.40 -14.65 2.06
C VAL A 426 18.58 -15.08 0.60
N ALA A 427 19.64 -15.81 0.32
CA ALA A 427 19.86 -16.46 -0.98
C ALA A 427 19.68 -17.97 -0.86
N GLU A 428 18.92 -18.55 -1.77
CA GLU A 428 18.75 -19.99 -1.88
C GLU A 428 19.60 -20.53 -3.04
N ASP A 429 20.36 -21.58 -2.76
CA ASP A 429 21.15 -22.29 -3.75
C ASP A 429 20.31 -23.40 -4.44
N ARG A 430 20.77 -23.90 -5.56
CA ARG A 430 20.10 -24.97 -6.35
C ARG A 430 19.93 -26.28 -5.60
N ASP A 431 20.70 -26.51 -4.54
CA ASP A 431 20.62 -27.65 -3.64
C ASP A 431 19.67 -27.40 -2.44
N GLU A 432 18.81 -26.38 -2.53
CA GLU A 432 17.87 -25.95 -1.47
C GLU A 432 18.56 -25.48 -0.18
N SER A 433 19.86 -25.29 -0.17
CA SER A 433 20.53 -24.67 0.98
C SER A 433 20.31 -23.16 1.00
N MET A 434 20.10 -22.62 2.20
CA MET A 434 19.83 -21.18 2.41
C MET A 434 21.06 -20.49 2.99
N TRP A 435 21.49 -19.40 2.36
CA TRP A 435 22.53 -18.52 2.86
C TRP A 435 21.91 -17.35 3.61
N ILE A 436 22.08 -17.36 4.95
CA ILE A 436 21.45 -16.43 5.89
C ILE A 436 22.49 -15.40 6.34
N PRO A 437 22.39 -14.13 5.87
CA PRO A 437 23.32 -13.08 6.27
C PRO A 437 23.17 -12.77 7.76
N ARG A 438 24.30 -12.47 8.42
CA ARG A 438 24.33 -12.19 9.84
C ARG A 438 24.68 -10.72 10.10
N LEU A 439 23.86 -10.08 10.92
CA LEU A 439 24.19 -8.79 11.51
C LEU A 439 24.95 -9.03 12.81
N THR A 440 26.18 -8.56 12.93
CA THR A 440 26.93 -8.62 14.19
C THR A 440 27.44 -7.24 14.59
N THR A 441 27.51 -6.98 15.89
CA THR A 441 28.06 -5.73 16.45
C THR A 441 29.53 -5.86 16.85
N GLY A 442 30.08 -7.09 16.85
CA GLY A 442 31.48 -7.39 17.23
C GLY A 442 32.36 -7.73 16.04
N THR A 443 33.65 -7.90 16.31
CA THR A 443 34.65 -8.35 15.34
C THR A 443 34.66 -9.87 15.15
N ASP A 444 34.03 -10.59 16.07
CA ASP A 444 34.07 -12.06 16.11
C ASP A 444 32.75 -12.67 15.65
N GLY A 445 32.84 -13.89 15.11
CA GLY A 445 31.74 -14.69 14.65
C GLY A 445 31.57 -14.73 13.12
N PRO A 446 30.70 -15.61 12.62
CA PRO A 446 30.52 -15.87 11.19
C PRO A 446 29.90 -14.64 10.48
N LEU A 447 30.22 -14.48 9.19
CA LEU A 447 29.60 -13.48 8.31
C LEU A 447 28.21 -13.90 7.88
N ILE A 448 28.03 -15.20 7.66
CA ILE A 448 26.85 -15.79 7.13
C ILE A 448 26.70 -17.21 7.66
N VAL A 449 25.49 -17.70 7.75
CA VAL A 449 25.20 -19.07 8.15
C VAL A 449 24.51 -19.79 7.01
N LYS A 450 25.03 -20.94 6.61
CA LYS A 450 24.37 -21.83 5.64
C LYS A 450 23.42 -22.78 6.39
N LYS A 451 22.15 -22.77 6.07
CA LYS A 451 21.19 -23.82 6.45
C LYS A 451 21.19 -24.85 5.35
N ASN A 452 21.59 -26.07 5.67
CA ASN A 452 21.58 -27.19 4.72
C ASN A 452 20.17 -27.79 4.55
N PRO A 453 19.88 -28.54 3.46
CA PRO A 453 18.58 -29.18 3.25
C PRO A 453 18.18 -30.16 4.34
N ASP A 454 19.16 -30.77 5.01
CA ASP A 454 18.94 -31.68 6.16
C ASP A 454 18.58 -30.97 7.47
N GLY A 455 18.50 -29.61 7.43
CA GLY A 455 18.17 -28.77 8.57
C GLY A 455 19.35 -28.40 9.46
N THR A 456 20.58 -28.85 9.17
CA THR A 456 21.79 -28.46 9.92
C THR A 456 22.29 -27.08 9.51
N TYR A 457 23.10 -26.44 10.37
CA TYR A 457 23.63 -25.10 10.17
C TYR A 457 25.15 -25.10 10.14
N ALA A 458 25.73 -24.51 9.10
CA ALA A 458 27.16 -24.36 8.92
C ALA A 458 27.55 -22.87 8.90
N PRO A 459 28.26 -22.35 9.92
CA PRO A 459 28.74 -20.97 9.93
C PRO A 459 29.93 -20.81 9.00
N TYR A 460 29.95 -19.68 8.24
CA TYR A 460 31.08 -19.25 7.39
C TYR A 460 31.73 -18.02 8.00
N GLN A 461 33.03 -18.11 8.34
CA GLN A 461 33.72 -17.05 9.08
C GLN A 461 34.12 -15.87 8.20
N GLY A 462 34.72 -16.12 7.05
CA GLY A 462 35.19 -15.07 6.14
C GLY A 462 36.15 -14.08 6.79
N ASN A 463 36.48 -13.03 6.03
CA ASN A 463 37.41 -11.96 6.49
C ASN A 463 36.96 -10.56 6.06
N ALA A 464 35.67 -10.32 5.96
CA ALA A 464 35.09 -9.03 5.57
C ALA A 464 35.41 -7.93 6.60
N ARG A 465 35.61 -6.70 6.12
CA ARG A 465 35.79 -5.50 6.95
C ARG A 465 34.50 -5.17 7.74
N SER A 466 33.36 -5.24 7.07
CA SER A 466 32.06 -5.11 7.72
C SER A 466 31.49 -6.49 8.02
N LYS A 467 30.84 -6.64 9.16
CA LYS A 467 30.10 -7.84 9.55
C LYS A 467 28.61 -7.55 9.77
N LYS A 468 28.09 -6.49 9.12
CA LYS A 468 26.69 -6.03 9.26
C LYS A 468 25.88 -6.34 8.01
N PHE A 469 25.87 -7.60 7.58
CA PHE A 469 25.14 -8.00 6.39
C PHE A 469 23.68 -8.33 6.72
N THR A 470 22.77 -7.86 5.86
CA THR A 470 21.34 -8.13 5.98
C THR A 470 20.73 -8.67 4.69
N ILE A 471 21.50 -8.75 3.63
CA ILE A 471 21.07 -9.16 2.30
C ILE A 471 22.08 -10.15 1.74
N ALA A 472 21.57 -11.25 1.20
CA ALA A 472 22.33 -12.20 0.39
C ALA A 472 21.63 -12.42 -0.95
N GLU A 473 22.43 -12.63 -1.99
CA GLU A 473 22.00 -13.08 -3.32
C GLU A 473 23.05 -14.05 -3.88
N ILE A 474 22.67 -14.98 -4.74
CA ILE A 474 23.58 -15.97 -5.32
C ILE A 474 23.56 -15.87 -6.86
N ASP A 475 24.74 -15.83 -7.49
CA ASP A 475 24.85 -15.80 -8.93
C ASP A 475 24.81 -17.20 -9.57
N ASN A 476 24.88 -17.25 -10.91
CA ASN A 476 24.84 -18.51 -11.65
C ASN A 476 26.07 -19.39 -11.45
N ASN A 477 27.15 -18.84 -10.91
CA ASN A 477 28.42 -19.53 -10.57
C ASN A 477 28.46 -19.99 -9.11
N ARG A 478 27.34 -19.86 -8.37
CA ARG A 478 27.26 -20.14 -6.92
C ARG A 478 28.12 -19.19 -6.07
N THR A 479 28.44 -18.01 -6.57
CA THR A 479 29.05 -16.97 -5.76
C THR A 479 27.99 -16.32 -4.90
N VAL A 480 28.21 -16.27 -3.60
CA VAL A 480 27.32 -15.60 -2.64
C VAL A 480 27.76 -14.15 -2.51
N TRP A 481 26.83 -13.23 -2.72
CA TRP A 481 27.00 -11.79 -2.65
C TRP A 481 26.27 -11.26 -1.42
N LEU A 482 26.99 -10.61 -0.52
CA LEU A 482 26.48 -10.06 0.74
C LEU A 482 26.43 -8.55 0.70
N GLY A 483 25.30 -7.97 1.06
CA GLY A 483 25.12 -6.52 1.12
C GLY A 483 25.04 -6.02 2.56
N ALA A 484 25.82 -4.97 2.85
CA ALA A 484 25.76 -4.23 4.11
C ALA A 484 25.09 -2.87 3.88
N PRO A 485 23.98 -2.56 4.57
CA PRO A 485 23.38 -1.23 4.53
C PRO A 485 24.26 -0.21 5.25
N THR A 486 24.10 1.08 4.91
CA THR A 486 24.83 2.15 5.60
C THR A 486 24.15 2.46 6.93
N TYR A 487 24.69 1.98 8.03
CA TYR A 487 24.28 2.38 9.38
C TYR A 487 25.06 3.59 9.92
N ASN A 488 26.33 3.78 9.45
CA ASN A 488 27.20 4.90 9.79
C ASN A 488 28.05 5.28 8.57
N THR A 489 28.63 6.50 8.57
CA THR A 489 29.58 6.93 7.53
C THR A 489 30.78 5.98 7.45
N GLY A 490 30.96 5.33 6.30
CA GLY A 490 32.03 4.35 6.05
C GLY A 490 31.61 2.88 6.09
N ASP A 491 30.43 2.55 6.61
CA ASP A 491 29.81 1.25 6.44
C ASP A 491 29.09 1.21 5.08
N GLY A 492 29.19 0.14 4.34
CA GLY A 492 28.46 -0.03 3.09
C GLY A 492 29.34 -0.66 2.03
N ASN A 493 29.44 -1.97 2.06
CA ASN A 493 30.24 -2.75 1.12
C ASN A 493 29.45 -3.97 0.66
N VAL A 494 29.84 -4.47 -0.50
CA VAL A 494 29.53 -5.80 -0.96
C VAL A 494 30.71 -6.71 -0.64
N TYR A 495 30.44 -7.79 0.04
CA TYR A 495 31.39 -8.90 0.19
C TYR A 495 30.90 -10.06 -0.68
N TYR A 496 31.81 -10.72 -1.37
CA TYR A 496 31.48 -11.93 -2.14
C TYR A 496 32.44 -13.07 -1.84
N PHE A 497 31.94 -14.29 -1.95
CA PHE A 497 32.78 -15.49 -1.86
C PHE A 497 32.17 -16.63 -2.67
N ASN A 498 33.05 -17.55 -3.11
CA ASN A 498 32.67 -18.77 -3.81
C ASN A 498 33.49 -19.94 -3.25
N GLN A 499 32.80 -20.98 -2.76
CA GLN A 499 33.42 -22.12 -2.09
C GLN A 499 34.03 -23.15 -3.06
N LYS A 500 34.02 -22.92 -4.38
CA LYS A 500 34.55 -23.83 -5.41
C LYS A 500 34.12 -25.31 -5.27
N ASN A 501 32.94 -25.54 -4.70
CA ASN A 501 32.41 -26.88 -4.34
C ASN A 501 33.23 -27.62 -3.27
N THR A 502 34.00 -26.92 -2.47
CA THR A 502 34.79 -27.44 -1.33
C THR A 502 34.36 -26.83 -0.01
N PRO A 503 33.10 -27.08 0.47
CA PRO A 503 32.48 -26.35 1.56
C PRO A 503 33.21 -26.43 2.90
N ASN A 504 34.11 -27.42 3.07
CA ASN A 504 34.90 -27.59 4.30
C ASN A 504 36.33 -27.03 4.21
N ASN A 505 36.67 -26.33 3.12
CA ASN A 505 38.01 -25.76 2.92
C ASN A 505 37.93 -24.28 2.52
N GLU A 506 37.89 -23.40 3.50
CA GLU A 506 37.83 -21.94 3.24
C GLU A 506 39.19 -21.39 2.66
N ASN A 507 40.25 -22.18 2.59
CA ASN A 507 41.56 -21.69 2.11
C ASN A 507 41.61 -21.56 0.58
N ASP A 508 40.80 -22.29 -0.16
CA ASP A 508 40.72 -22.22 -1.62
C ASP A 508 39.56 -21.36 -2.12
N ASP A 509 38.78 -20.78 -1.19
CA ASP A 509 37.67 -19.88 -1.54
C ASP A 509 38.15 -18.67 -2.33
N MET A 510 37.42 -18.35 -3.37
CA MET A 510 37.51 -17.03 -4.02
C MET A 510 36.64 -16.03 -3.27
N ARG A 511 37.24 -14.92 -2.85
CA ARG A 511 36.54 -13.90 -2.04
C ARG A 511 37.07 -12.50 -2.27
N GLY A 512 36.24 -11.50 -2.03
CA GLY A 512 36.65 -10.10 -2.13
C GLY A 512 35.59 -9.14 -1.64
N GLU A 513 35.95 -7.85 -1.66
CA GLU A 513 35.07 -6.76 -1.27
C GLU A 513 35.02 -5.70 -2.37
N LEU A 514 33.83 -5.09 -2.56
CA LEU A 514 33.59 -4.00 -3.48
C LEU A 514 32.98 -2.81 -2.72
N SER A 515 33.58 -1.63 -2.91
CA SER A 515 33.06 -0.39 -2.34
C SER A 515 32.06 0.23 -3.29
N ILE A 516 30.77 -0.16 -3.17
CA ILE A 516 29.68 0.31 -4.03
C ILE A 516 28.81 1.35 -3.31
N GLY A 517 28.88 1.38 -1.98
CA GLY A 517 28.02 2.19 -1.11
C GLY A 517 27.12 1.33 -0.22
N GLY A 518 26.23 1.95 0.55
CA GLY A 518 25.28 1.23 1.39
C GLY A 518 24.25 0.47 0.56
N ILE A 519 24.19 -0.84 0.74
CA ILE A 519 23.38 -1.75 -0.06
C ILE A 519 22.02 -1.95 0.61
N ASN A 520 20.96 -1.58 -0.11
CA ASN A 520 19.57 -1.81 0.29
C ASN A 520 18.97 -3.06 -0.36
N VAL A 521 19.47 -3.43 -1.55
CA VAL A 521 19.02 -4.61 -2.29
C VAL A 521 20.11 -5.13 -3.23
N ILE A 522 20.21 -6.45 -3.36
CA ILE A 522 20.96 -7.14 -4.41
C ILE A 522 19.96 -7.99 -5.17
N LYS A 523 20.04 -7.98 -6.50
CA LYS A 523 19.15 -8.78 -7.36
C LYS A 523 19.91 -9.33 -8.57
N LYS A 524 19.81 -10.64 -8.76
CA LYS A 524 20.21 -11.30 -10.00
C LYS A 524 19.07 -11.17 -11.02
N ASP A 525 19.40 -10.80 -12.24
CA ASP A 525 18.44 -10.76 -13.34
C ASP A 525 18.42 -12.07 -14.18
N ALA A 526 17.58 -12.12 -15.21
CA ALA A 526 17.43 -13.30 -16.05
C ALA A 526 18.69 -13.61 -16.88
N SER A 527 19.47 -12.60 -17.23
CA SER A 527 20.76 -12.74 -17.93
C SER A 527 21.91 -13.12 -17.01
N GLY A 528 21.66 -13.20 -15.69
CA GLY A 528 22.65 -13.53 -14.66
C GLY A 528 23.49 -12.33 -14.21
N PHE A 529 23.13 -11.12 -14.60
CA PHE A 529 23.78 -9.90 -14.12
C PHE A 529 23.38 -9.59 -12.69
N MET A 530 24.31 -8.97 -11.95
CA MET A 530 24.10 -8.62 -10.53
C MET A 530 23.82 -7.14 -10.38
N TRP A 531 22.64 -6.80 -9.90
CA TRP A 531 22.16 -5.43 -9.70
C TRP A 531 22.20 -5.06 -8.22
N PHE A 532 22.70 -3.86 -7.91
CA PHE A 532 22.91 -3.36 -6.55
C PHE A 532 22.16 -2.03 -6.39
N GLY A 533 21.08 -2.04 -5.63
CA GLY A 533 20.39 -0.84 -5.20
C GLY A 533 21.03 -0.27 -3.94
N THR A 534 21.40 1.00 -4.02
CA THR A 534 22.17 1.68 -2.97
C THR A 534 21.46 2.92 -2.44
N SER A 535 22.01 3.50 -1.37
CA SER A 535 21.56 4.80 -0.85
C SER A 535 21.89 6.00 -1.77
N SER A 536 22.58 5.78 -2.89
CA SER A 536 23.03 6.84 -3.80
C SER A 536 22.84 6.52 -5.29
N GLY A 537 22.17 5.42 -5.62
CA GLY A 537 21.90 5.03 -7.00
C GLY A 537 21.81 3.54 -7.21
N LEU A 538 21.83 3.17 -8.48
CA LEU A 538 21.80 1.79 -8.97
C LEU A 538 23.14 1.46 -9.65
N SER A 539 23.68 0.28 -9.37
CA SER A 539 24.89 -0.24 -10.02
C SER A 539 24.68 -1.66 -10.52
N VAL A 540 25.45 -2.06 -11.52
CA VAL A 540 25.38 -3.39 -12.14
C VAL A 540 26.74 -3.99 -12.38
N ILE A 541 26.85 -5.31 -12.26
CA ILE A 541 28.00 -6.14 -12.66
C ILE A 541 27.51 -7.08 -13.78
N PHE A 542 27.95 -6.83 -15.02
CA PHE A 542 27.61 -7.65 -16.19
C PHE A 542 28.43 -8.94 -16.27
N SER A 543 29.51 -9.06 -15.54
CA SER A 543 30.40 -10.24 -15.57
C SER A 543 30.68 -10.76 -14.15
N PRO A 544 29.67 -11.23 -13.41
CA PRO A 544 29.86 -11.71 -12.03
C PRO A 544 30.79 -12.94 -11.95
N GLY A 545 30.91 -13.73 -13.00
CA GLY A 545 31.85 -14.84 -13.11
C GLY A 545 33.32 -14.44 -12.95
N ASN A 546 33.68 -13.18 -13.06
CA ASN A 546 35.02 -12.69 -12.75
C ASN A 546 35.38 -12.91 -11.28
N ALA A 547 34.41 -12.94 -10.39
CA ALA A 547 34.61 -13.27 -8.98
C ALA A 547 35.23 -14.66 -8.76
N VAL A 548 34.90 -15.64 -9.62
CA VAL A 548 35.41 -17.03 -9.55
C VAL A 548 36.74 -17.18 -10.26
N THR A 549 36.98 -16.41 -11.31
CA THR A 549 38.21 -16.51 -12.12
C THR A 549 39.35 -15.62 -11.63
N GLY A 550 39.11 -14.79 -10.62
CA GLY A 550 40.09 -13.82 -10.08
C GLY A 550 40.37 -12.64 -11.01
N ARG A 551 39.54 -12.44 -12.05
CA ARG A 551 39.62 -11.27 -12.94
C ARG A 551 39.02 -10.03 -12.26
N PRO A 552 39.43 -8.81 -12.65
CA PRO A 552 38.83 -7.59 -12.14
C PRO A 552 37.32 -7.56 -12.35
N ILE A 553 36.57 -7.19 -11.30
CA ILE A 553 35.13 -7.00 -11.34
C ILE A 553 34.86 -5.54 -11.68
N ASN A 554 34.19 -5.29 -12.79
CA ASN A 554 33.80 -3.94 -13.21
C ASN A 554 32.38 -3.64 -12.71
N VAL A 555 32.25 -2.59 -11.88
CA VAL A 555 30.98 -2.08 -11.35
C VAL A 555 30.58 -0.86 -12.17
N ILE A 556 29.41 -0.91 -12.79
CA ILE A 556 28.89 0.16 -13.66
C ILE A 556 27.73 0.83 -12.95
N SER A 557 27.81 2.15 -12.78
CA SER A 557 26.70 2.95 -12.20
C SER A 557 25.70 3.33 -13.29
N ILE A 558 24.42 3.20 -13.01
CA ILE A 558 23.31 3.54 -13.91
C ILE A 558 22.97 5.02 -13.74
N ASN A 559 23.25 5.81 -14.77
CA ASN A 559 23.11 7.28 -14.72
C ASN A 559 21.66 7.75 -14.48
N ALA A 560 20.67 7.04 -15.00
CA ALA A 560 19.25 7.39 -14.85
C ALA A 560 18.79 7.49 -13.39
N LEU A 561 19.47 6.77 -12.47
CA LEU A 561 19.12 6.71 -11.04
C LEU A 561 20.22 7.25 -10.13
N LYS A 562 21.17 8.03 -10.67
CA LYS A 562 22.25 8.62 -9.89
C LYS A 562 21.70 9.56 -8.80
N GLY A 563 22.11 9.36 -7.55
CA GLY A 563 21.65 10.16 -6.40
C GLY A 563 20.26 9.77 -5.86
N GLN A 564 19.61 8.75 -6.43
CA GLN A 564 18.35 8.21 -5.90
C GLN A 564 18.64 7.15 -4.84
N VAL A 565 17.88 7.15 -3.75
CA VAL A 565 17.88 6.01 -2.82
C VAL A 565 17.04 4.90 -3.45
N VAL A 566 17.70 3.78 -3.77
CA VAL A 566 17.05 2.57 -4.31
C VAL A 566 16.72 1.64 -3.15
N ASN A 567 15.44 1.35 -2.95
CA ASN A 567 14.95 0.53 -1.84
C ASN A 567 14.78 -0.95 -2.23
N ASP A 568 14.30 -1.23 -3.45
CA ASP A 568 14.05 -2.59 -3.91
C ASP A 568 14.14 -2.71 -5.44
N ILE A 569 14.32 -3.93 -5.95
CA ILE A 569 14.41 -4.25 -7.37
C ILE A 569 13.61 -5.50 -7.66
N ALA A 570 12.70 -5.43 -8.64
CA ALA A 570 12.06 -6.59 -9.25
C ALA A 570 12.43 -6.69 -10.72
N VAL A 571 12.43 -7.91 -11.24
CA VAL A 571 12.74 -8.22 -12.64
C VAL A 571 11.52 -8.88 -13.24
N ASP A 572 11.00 -8.34 -14.36
CA ASP A 572 9.83 -8.88 -15.04
C ASP A 572 10.19 -10.04 -16.01
N ALA A 573 9.21 -10.51 -16.77
CA ALA A 573 9.38 -11.64 -17.66
C ALA A 573 10.21 -11.34 -18.90
N VAL A 574 10.34 -10.05 -19.31
CA VAL A 574 11.21 -9.60 -20.40
C VAL A 574 12.50 -8.95 -19.89
N ASN A 575 12.88 -9.29 -18.68
CA ASN A 575 14.11 -8.84 -18.03
C ASN A 575 14.21 -7.31 -17.79
N GLN A 576 13.12 -6.55 -17.85
CA GLN A 576 13.12 -5.15 -17.41
C GLN A 576 13.27 -5.06 -15.89
N LYS A 577 13.88 -3.97 -15.42
CA LYS A 577 14.13 -3.72 -13.99
C LYS A 577 13.14 -2.70 -13.45
N TRP A 578 12.32 -3.12 -12.51
CA TRP A 578 11.39 -2.28 -11.76
C TRP A 578 12.04 -1.86 -10.45
N ILE A 579 12.37 -0.58 -10.34
CA ILE A 579 13.23 -0.02 -9.30
C ILE A 579 12.42 0.85 -8.34
N ALA A 580 12.25 0.39 -7.12
CA ALA A 580 11.61 1.12 -6.03
C ALA A 580 12.58 2.16 -5.45
N THR A 581 12.18 3.43 -5.43
CA THR A 581 12.98 4.53 -4.89
C THR A 581 12.19 5.42 -3.94
N GLU A 582 12.86 6.36 -3.27
CA GLU A 582 12.18 7.38 -2.45
C GLU A 582 11.39 8.41 -3.29
N ASN A 583 11.61 8.48 -4.61
CA ASN A 583 10.98 9.47 -5.48
C ASN A 583 10.09 8.86 -6.57
N GLY A 584 9.78 7.57 -6.49
CA GLY A 584 8.92 6.87 -7.43
C GLY A 584 9.39 5.46 -7.75
N LEU A 585 8.61 4.80 -8.62
CA LEU A 585 8.92 3.52 -9.23
C LEU A 585 9.42 3.79 -10.65
N PHE A 586 10.65 3.36 -10.94
CA PHE A 586 11.29 3.51 -12.25
C PHE A 586 11.37 2.16 -12.95
N VAL A 587 11.13 2.14 -14.24
CA VAL A 587 11.30 0.93 -15.07
C VAL A 587 12.41 1.17 -16.07
N LEU A 588 13.42 0.33 -16.05
CA LEU A 588 14.56 0.37 -16.98
C LEU A 588 14.51 -0.78 -17.98
N SER A 589 15.11 -0.57 -19.14
CA SER A 589 15.37 -1.61 -20.13
C SER A 589 16.15 -2.81 -19.55
N GLU A 590 16.25 -3.89 -20.30
CA GLU A 590 16.97 -5.11 -19.91
C GLU A 590 18.41 -4.83 -19.46
N ASP A 591 19.12 -3.99 -20.18
CA ASP A 591 20.52 -3.60 -19.90
C ASP A 591 20.64 -2.40 -18.95
N GLY A 592 19.52 -1.75 -18.59
CA GLY A 592 19.46 -0.54 -17.77
C GLY A 592 19.86 0.75 -18.46
N ALA A 593 20.03 0.74 -19.79
CA ALA A 593 20.44 1.92 -20.56
C ALA A 593 19.30 2.94 -20.69
N ASP A 594 18.08 2.47 -20.93
CA ASP A 594 16.92 3.30 -21.19
C ASP A 594 15.93 3.32 -20.02
N LEU A 595 15.37 4.51 -19.75
CA LEU A 595 14.24 4.69 -18.83
C LEU A 595 12.94 4.46 -19.60
N VAL A 596 12.27 3.34 -19.31
CA VAL A 596 11.03 2.91 -19.99
C VAL A 596 9.81 3.64 -19.41
N ALA A 597 9.71 3.74 -18.08
CA ALA A 597 8.58 4.39 -17.41
C ALA A 597 8.95 4.91 -16.01
N THR A 598 8.14 5.86 -15.52
CA THR A 598 8.21 6.37 -14.15
C THR A 598 6.80 6.53 -13.59
N PHE A 599 6.58 5.99 -12.38
CA PHE A 599 5.32 6.05 -11.65
C PHE A 599 5.52 6.75 -10.31
N THR A 600 4.73 7.79 -10.06
CA THR A 600 4.79 8.63 -8.85
C THR A 600 3.39 8.96 -8.37
N SER A 601 3.24 9.56 -7.20
CA SER A 601 1.96 10.08 -6.71
C SER A 601 1.34 11.18 -7.58
N ARG A 602 2.09 11.74 -8.56
CA ARG A 602 1.58 12.78 -9.46
C ARG A 602 0.91 12.22 -10.71
N ASN A 603 1.30 11.03 -11.14
CA ASN A 603 0.81 10.40 -12.38
C ASN A 603 0.15 9.04 -12.16
N THR A 604 -0.08 8.65 -10.91
CA THR A 604 -0.78 7.42 -10.51
C THR A 604 -1.75 7.70 -9.37
N ILE A 605 -2.43 6.66 -8.88
CA ILE A 605 -3.27 6.70 -7.68
C ILE A 605 -2.46 6.55 -6.36
N PHE A 606 -1.12 6.49 -6.43
CA PHE A 606 -0.28 6.33 -5.24
C PHE A 606 -0.42 7.53 -4.30
N GLN A 607 -0.60 7.29 -3.02
CA GLN A 607 -0.64 8.35 -2.01
C GLN A 607 0.74 8.92 -1.70
N SER A 608 1.79 8.13 -1.90
CA SER A 608 3.18 8.50 -1.69
C SER A 608 4.06 8.09 -2.86
N SER A 609 5.08 8.89 -3.17
CA SER A 609 6.15 8.52 -4.10
C SER A 609 7.29 7.75 -3.43
N LEU A 610 7.25 7.58 -2.11
CA LEU A 610 8.24 6.79 -1.37
C LEU A 610 7.90 5.29 -1.53
N ILE A 611 8.48 4.68 -2.57
CA ILE A 611 8.30 3.26 -2.85
C ILE A 611 9.31 2.46 -2.03
N LYS A 612 8.81 1.58 -1.18
CA LYS A 612 9.62 0.75 -0.28
C LYS A 612 9.98 -0.59 -0.88
N THR A 613 9.05 -1.21 -1.60
CA THR A 613 9.24 -2.56 -2.12
C THR A 613 8.39 -2.79 -3.37
N VAL A 614 8.83 -3.68 -4.23
CA VAL A 614 8.15 -4.05 -5.47
C VAL A 614 8.29 -5.55 -5.74
N ALA A 615 7.20 -6.19 -6.16
CA ALA A 615 7.23 -7.58 -6.61
C ALA A 615 6.37 -7.76 -7.87
N ILE A 616 6.70 -8.76 -8.66
CA ILE A 616 6.02 -9.04 -9.93
C ILE A 616 5.60 -10.49 -9.97
N ASP A 617 4.33 -10.72 -10.19
CA ASP A 617 3.83 -12.04 -10.59
C ASP A 617 4.03 -12.21 -12.09
N LYS A 618 5.10 -12.89 -12.47
CA LYS A 618 5.45 -13.11 -13.88
C LYS A 618 4.45 -14.00 -14.62
N ALA A 619 3.67 -14.81 -13.89
CA ALA A 619 2.65 -15.66 -14.51
C ALA A 619 1.42 -14.85 -14.93
N THR A 620 1.04 -13.84 -14.15
CA THR A 620 -0.14 -13.02 -14.43
C THR A 620 0.17 -11.64 -15.00
N GLY A 621 1.42 -11.17 -14.86
CA GLY A 621 1.86 -9.83 -15.23
C GLY A 621 1.42 -8.75 -14.25
N ILE A 622 1.05 -9.13 -13.03
CA ILE A 622 0.67 -8.15 -12.01
C ILE A 622 1.91 -7.67 -11.26
N VAL A 623 2.08 -6.37 -11.22
CA VAL A 623 3.09 -5.68 -10.40
C VAL A 623 2.44 -5.25 -9.10
N TYR A 624 3.06 -5.54 -7.97
CA TYR A 624 2.68 -5.10 -6.63
C TYR A 624 3.68 -4.09 -6.09
N VAL A 625 3.19 -2.97 -5.56
CA VAL A 625 4.00 -1.84 -5.12
C VAL A 625 3.61 -1.46 -3.70
N GLY A 626 4.54 -1.64 -2.77
CA GLY A 626 4.39 -1.24 -1.38
C GLY A 626 5.06 0.12 -1.12
N THR A 627 4.30 1.04 -0.53
CA THR A 627 4.76 2.37 -0.13
C THR A 627 4.78 2.51 1.40
N ASP A 628 5.05 3.68 1.91
CA ASP A 628 4.85 4.02 3.33
C ASP A 628 3.39 4.40 3.68
N GLU A 629 2.51 4.50 2.67
CA GLU A 629 1.11 4.91 2.83
C GLU A 629 0.09 4.01 2.11
N GLY A 630 0.51 2.89 1.56
CA GLY A 630 -0.43 1.97 0.91
C GLY A 630 0.22 0.90 0.03
N LEU A 631 -0.59 -0.09 -0.36
CA LEU A 631 -0.28 -1.15 -1.31
C LEU A 631 -1.08 -0.95 -2.58
N TYR A 632 -0.42 -1.15 -3.71
CA TYR A 632 -1.03 -1.00 -5.03
C TYR A 632 -0.69 -2.20 -5.91
N SER A 633 -1.59 -2.55 -6.83
CA SER A 633 -1.34 -3.52 -7.89
C SER A 633 -1.61 -2.89 -9.26
N GLY A 634 -0.82 -3.28 -10.25
CA GLY A 634 -0.96 -2.81 -11.61
C GLY A 634 -0.87 -3.95 -12.61
N GLN A 635 -1.80 -4.02 -13.58
CA GLN A 635 -1.78 -5.04 -14.61
C GLN A 635 -0.89 -4.60 -15.76
N THR A 636 0.11 -5.42 -16.10
CA THR A 636 0.93 -5.27 -17.31
C THR A 636 0.57 -6.31 -18.36
N SER A 637 1.01 -6.11 -19.59
CA SER A 637 0.97 -7.13 -20.65
C SER A 637 2.15 -8.10 -20.60
N ILE A 638 3.10 -7.89 -19.67
CA ILE A 638 4.36 -8.66 -19.61
C ILE A 638 4.16 -9.87 -18.69
N VAL A 639 4.15 -11.06 -19.31
CA VAL A 639 4.04 -12.35 -18.60
C VAL A 639 5.11 -13.31 -19.12
N ASN A 640 5.37 -14.37 -18.37
CA ASN A 640 6.27 -15.43 -18.84
C ASN A 640 5.80 -15.95 -20.21
N PRO A 641 6.72 -16.14 -21.19
CA PRO A 641 6.39 -16.78 -22.43
C PRO A 641 6.03 -18.27 -22.21
N ASP A 642 5.08 -18.75 -23.00
CA ASP A 642 4.76 -20.18 -23.04
C ASP A 642 5.80 -20.95 -23.86
N PRO A 643 6.03 -22.24 -23.57
CA PRO A 643 7.02 -23.04 -24.31
C PRO A 643 6.59 -23.33 -25.75
N ASP A 644 5.30 -23.24 -26.05
CA ASP A 644 4.70 -23.46 -27.37
C ASP A 644 3.41 -22.66 -27.54
N TYR A 645 2.68 -22.85 -28.63
CA TYR A 645 1.43 -22.16 -28.95
C TYR A 645 0.18 -22.99 -28.65
N SER A 646 0.25 -24.07 -27.89
CA SER A 646 -0.89 -24.95 -27.61
C SER A 646 -2.02 -24.26 -26.84
N ALA A 647 -1.71 -23.23 -26.09
CA ALA A 647 -2.63 -22.47 -25.25
C ALA A 647 -3.01 -21.09 -25.82
N ILE A 648 -2.68 -20.79 -27.08
CA ILE A 648 -2.96 -19.45 -27.66
C ILE A 648 -4.46 -19.15 -27.66
N ARG A 649 -4.81 -18.00 -27.09
CA ARG A 649 -6.17 -17.52 -26.98
C ARG A 649 -6.27 -16.00 -26.99
N CYS A 650 -7.46 -15.47 -27.27
CA CYS A 650 -7.72 -14.05 -27.16
C CYS A 650 -9.01 -13.78 -26.39
N PHE A 651 -9.04 -12.67 -25.65
CA PHE A 651 -10.17 -12.22 -24.86
C PHE A 651 -10.15 -10.70 -24.68
N PRO A 652 -11.33 -10.05 -24.43
CA PRO A 652 -12.65 -10.65 -24.34
C PRO A 652 -13.16 -11.16 -25.70
N GLN A 653 -14.05 -12.16 -25.67
CA GLN A 653 -14.72 -12.65 -26.85
C GLN A 653 -16.25 -12.72 -26.62
N PRO A 654 -17.04 -12.07 -27.48
CA PRO A 654 -16.62 -11.21 -28.61
C PRO A 654 -16.00 -9.90 -28.12
N PHE A 655 -15.05 -9.36 -28.88
CA PHE A 655 -14.52 -8.02 -28.67
C PHE A 655 -15.48 -6.98 -29.22
N ASN A 656 -15.94 -6.05 -28.37
CA ASN A 656 -16.75 -4.92 -28.77
C ASN A 656 -15.99 -3.60 -28.48
N PRO A 657 -15.50 -2.89 -29.50
CA PRO A 657 -14.73 -1.66 -29.30
C PRO A 657 -15.48 -0.52 -28.59
N ALA A 658 -16.81 -0.59 -28.51
CA ALA A 658 -17.60 0.41 -27.76
C ALA A 658 -17.52 0.24 -26.24
N ILE A 659 -17.19 -0.96 -25.74
CA ILE A 659 -17.13 -1.29 -24.32
C ILE A 659 -15.76 -1.85 -23.88
N HIS A 660 -14.97 -2.37 -24.83
CA HIS A 660 -13.65 -2.92 -24.57
C HIS A 660 -12.60 -2.07 -25.28
N GLN A 661 -11.57 -1.67 -24.57
CA GLN A 661 -10.49 -0.86 -25.13
C GLN A 661 -9.57 -1.66 -26.07
N SER A 662 -9.42 -2.97 -25.81
CA SER A 662 -8.48 -3.84 -26.53
C SER A 662 -8.81 -5.33 -26.37
N VAL A 663 -8.16 -6.14 -27.17
CA VAL A 663 -8.09 -7.61 -27.09
C VAL A 663 -6.73 -8.01 -26.55
N THR A 664 -6.72 -8.87 -25.55
CA THR A 664 -5.52 -9.54 -25.07
C THR A 664 -5.33 -10.84 -25.86
N ILE A 665 -4.14 -11.06 -26.39
CA ILE A 665 -3.69 -12.29 -27.03
C ILE A 665 -2.61 -12.88 -26.11
N GLU A 666 -2.80 -14.10 -25.61
CA GLU A 666 -1.86 -14.77 -24.71
C GLU A 666 -1.62 -16.22 -25.13
N GLY A 667 -0.68 -16.91 -24.47
CA GLY A 667 -0.18 -18.20 -24.89
C GLY A 667 0.87 -18.08 -25.98
N LEU A 668 1.69 -17.02 -25.93
CA LEU A 668 2.73 -16.72 -26.93
C LEU A 668 4.09 -17.20 -26.41
N SER A 669 4.93 -17.70 -27.29
CA SER A 669 6.32 -17.98 -26.98
C SER A 669 7.19 -16.73 -27.05
N GLU A 670 8.44 -16.86 -26.62
CA GLU A 670 9.42 -15.79 -26.71
C GLU A 670 9.65 -15.36 -28.17
N GLN A 671 9.73 -14.05 -28.40
CA GLN A 671 9.95 -13.46 -29.75
C GLN A 671 8.91 -13.89 -30.80
N THR A 672 7.64 -13.79 -30.47
CA THR A 672 6.54 -14.16 -31.37
C THR A 672 6.20 -13.05 -32.33
N GLY A 673 6.23 -13.35 -33.65
CA GLY A 673 5.59 -12.56 -34.73
C GLY A 673 4.11 -12.90 -34.81
N ILE A 674 3.23 -11.89 -34.86
CA ILE A 674 1.78 -12.06 -34.89
C ILE A 674 1.24 -11.38 -36.14
N SER A 675 0.48 -12.11 -36.96
CA SER A 675 -0.26 -11.59 -38.08
C SER A 675 -1.75 -11.76 -37.86
N ILE A 676 -2.47 -10.66 -37.81
CA ILE A 676 -3.94 -10.64 -37.73
C ILE A 676 -4.47 -10.53 -39.13
N ILE A 677 -5.27 -11.50 -39.57
CA ILE A 677 -5.79 -11.60 -40.92
C ILE A 677 -7.28 -11.86 -40.95
N THR A 678 -7.95 -11.57 -42.06
CA THR A 678 -9.32 -12.04 -42.31
C THR A 678 -9.32 -13.55 -42.62
N PRO A 679 -10.48 -14.24 -42.57
CA PRO A 679 -10.58 -15.63 -43.02
C PRO A 679 -10.24 -15.86 -44.50
N SER A 680 -10.29 -14.81 -45.32
CA SER A 680 -9.84 -14.84 -46.73
C SER A 680 -8.34 -14.67 -46.91
N GLY A 681 -7.57 -14.47 -45.83
CA GLY A 681 -6.14 -14.29 -45.83
C GLY A 681 -5.64 -12.84 -46.03
N MET A 682 -6.54 -11.85 -46.02
CA MET A 682 -6.16 -10.44 -46.15
C MET A 682 -5.51 -9.96 -44.85
N PRO A 683 -4.30 -9.36 -44.89
CA PRO A 683 -3.63 -8.86 -43.70
C PRO A 683 -4.33 -7.63 -43.13
N ILE A 684 -4.43 -7.56 -41.83
CA ILE A 684 -5.05 -6.48 -41.06
C ILE A 684 -4.00 -5.74 -40.23
N ARG A 685 -3.24 -6.49 -39.41
CA ARG A 685 -2.26 -5.92 -38.48
C ARG A 685 -1.11 -6.88 -38.26
N SER A 686 0.11 -6.35 -38.20
CA SER A 686 1.29 -7.09 -37.77
C SER A 686 1.80 -6.56 -36.43
N LEU A 687 2.10 -7.47 -35.51
CA LEU A 687 2.58 -7.18 -34.16
C LEU A 687 3.77 -8.09 -33.83
N THR A 688 4.58 -7.72 -32.85
CA THR A 688 5.66 -8.56 -32.32
C THR A 688 5.62 -8.54 -30.80
N SER A 689 5.74 -9.69 -30.15
CA SER A 689 5.82 -9.83 -28.70
C SER A 689 7.13 -10.47 -28.28
N GLN A 690 7.71 -9.97 -27.19
CA GLN A 690 8.80 -10.62 -26.43
C GLN A 690 8.31 -11.35 -25.19
N SER A 691 7.00 -11.29 -24.93
CA SER A 691 6.32 -11.78 -23.75
C SER A 691 5.28 -12.83 -24.16
N GLY A 692 4.81 -13.65 -23.23
CA GLY A 692 3.70 -14.59 -23.43
C GLY A 692 2.36 -13.93 -23.76
N ARG A 693 2.30 -12.58 -23.82
CA ARG A 693 1.06 -11.82 -24.04
C ARG A 693 1.32 -10.56 -24.88
N ILE A 694 0.34 -10.18 -25.68
CA ILE A 694 0.29 -8.89 -26.36
C ILE A 694 -1.14 -8.35 -26.41
N ILE A 695 -1.27 -7.06 -26.63
CA ILE A 695 -2.56 -6.36 -26.72
C ILE A 695 -2.77 -5.86 -28.15
N TRP A 696 -3.97 -6.10 -28.70
CA TRP A 696 -4.45 -5.56 -29.95
C TRP A 696 -5.63 -4.60 -29.70
N ASP A 697 -5.52 -3.38 -30.19
CA ASP A 697 -6.52 -2.32 -30.03
C ASP A 697 -7.73 -2.42 -31.01
N GLY A 698 -7.81 -3.51 -31.78
CA GLY A 698 -8.86 -3.69 -32.77
C GLY A 698 -8.67 -2.82 -34.03
N ARG A 699 -7.48 -2.30 -34.27
CA ARG A 699 -7.18 -1.45 -35.44
C ARG A 699 -6.28 -2.16 -36.46
N ASN A 700 -6.43 -1.74 -37.73
CA ASN A 700 -5.54 -2.15 -38.80
C ASN A 700 -4.21 -1.38 -38.76
N ASP A 701 -3.32 -1.64 -39.72
CA ASP A 701 -2.03 -0.96 -39.83
C ASP A 701 -2.16 0.53 -40.18
N GLN A 702 -3.31 1.00 -40.65
CA GLN A 702 -3.62 2.40 -40.89
C GLN A 702 -4.20 3.11 -39.65
N GLY A 703 -4.41 2.40 -38.58
CA GLY A 703 -4.99 2.94 -37.34
C GLY A 703 -6.53 3.01 -37.34
N GLU A 704 -7.20 2.43 -38.33
CA GLU A 704 -8.66 2.38 -38.42
C GLU A 704 -9.23 1.17 -37.69
N LEU A 705 -10.39 1.32 -37.02
CA LEU A 705 -11.09 0.21 -36.37
C LEU A 705 -11.54 -0.80 -37.43
N VAL A 706 -11.28 -2.08 -37.15
CA VAL A 706 -11.69 -3.17 -38.04
C VAL A 706 -13.20 -3.40 -37.95
N GLY A 707 -13.85 -3.84 -39.03
CA GLY A 707 -15.28 -4.12 -39.06
C GLY A 707 -15.69 -5.32 -38.23
N SER A 708 -17.02 -5.49 -37.99
CA SER A 708 -17.55 -6.71 -37.38
C SER A 708 -17.20 -7.94 -38.20
N GLY A 709 -16.66 -8.98 -37.57
CA GLY A 709 -16.25 -10.20 -38.25
C GLY A 709 -15.39 -11.10 -37.39
N VAL A 710 -14.95 -12.22 -37.99
CA VAL A 710 -13.97 -13.11 -37.35
C VAL A 710 -12.60 -12.81 -37.95
N TYR A 711 -11.60 -12.70 -37.10
CA TYR A 711 -10.19 -12.50 -37.46
C TYR A 711 -9.39 -13.70 -36.99
N LEU A 712 -8.44 -14.12 -37.82
CA LEU A 712 -7.47 -15.16 -37.45
C LEU A 712 -6.19 -14.48 -36.95
N ILE A 713 -5.73 -14.94 -35.80
CA ILE A 713 -4.48 -14.51 -35.17
C ILE A 713 -3.48 -15.62 -35.41
N LEU A 714 -2.53 -15.37 -36.33
CA LEU A 714 -1.45 -16.28 -36.64
C LEU A 714 -0.22 -15.87 -35.81
N ALA A 715 0.24 -16.74 -34.92
CA ALA A 715 1.45 -16.55 -34.14
C ALA A 715 2.54 -17.45 -34.64
N GLN A 716 3.77 -16.94 -34.78
CA GLN A 716 4.93 -17.68 -35.24
C GLN A 716 6.18 -17.30 -34.45
N SER A 717 6.96 -18.29 -34.03
CA SER A 717 8.23 -18.09 -33.34
C SER A 717 9.27 -17.38 -34.21
N GLY A 718 10.19 -16.67 -33.58
CA GLY A 718 11.22 -15.90 -34.29
C GLY A 718 12.14 -16.79 -35.18
N ASN A 719 12.33 -18.06 -34.81
CA ASN A 719 13.08 -19.05 -35.59
C ASN A 719 12.21 -19.85 -36.61
N LEU A 720 10.91 -19.55 -36.67
CA LEU A 720 9.94 -20.10 -37.64
C LEU A 720 9.63 -21.60 -37.49
N ASP A 721 10.05 -22.24 -36.40
CA ASP A 721 9.88 -23.69 -36.16
C ASP A 721 8.57 -24.05 -35.46
N GLN A 722 7.90 -23.05 -34.86
CA GLN A 722 6.62 -23.24 -34.17
C GLN A 722 5.61 -22.18 -34.62
N SER A 723 4.34 -22.55 -34.67
CA SER A 723 3.24 -21.64 -34.98
C SER A 723 1.96 -22.06 -34.31
N GLY A 724 1.07 -21.06 -34.08
CA GLY A 724 -0.24 -21.26 -33.50
C GLY A 724 -1.29 -20.36 -34.15
N ILE A 725 -2.55 -20.74 -33.98
CA ILE A 725 -3.69 -19.97 -34.53
C ILE A 725 -4.75 -19.82 -33.47
N ALA A 726 -5.20 -18.58 -33.26
CA ALA A 726 -6.41 -18.26 -32.49
C ALA A 726 -7.44 -17.52 -33.35
N LYS A 727 -8.69 -17.49 -32.87
CA LYS A 727 -9.78 -16.75 -33.52
C LYS A 727 -10.24 -15.61 -32.63
N CYS A 728 -10.42 -14.44 -33.18
CA CYS A 728 -11.00 -13.29 -32.50
C CYS A 728 -12.27 -12.85 -33.22
N MET A 729 -13.39 -12.78 -32.48
CA MET A 729 -14.66 -12.26 -32.99
C MET A 729 -14.78 -10.79 -32.59
N VAL A 730 -14.95 -9.90 -33.55
CA VAL A 730 -15.20 -8.47 -33.34
C VAL A 730 -16.67 -8.17 -33.67
N ILE A 731 -17.33 -7.43 -32.79
CA ILE A 731 -18.75 -7.02 -32.96
C ILE A 731 -18.86 -5.53 -32.68
N HIS A 732 -19.42 -4.77 -33.62
CA HIS A 732 -19.87 -3.40 -33.41
C HIS A 732 -21.38 -3.41 -33.13
N LYS A 733 -21.79 -2.90 -31.97
CA LYS A 733 -23.20 -2.67 -31.63
C LYS A 733 -23.46 -1.18 -31.52
#